data_8df1fc0983170f325137d5350f087999
#
_entry.id   8df1fc0983170f325137d5350f087999
#
_cell.length_a   1.000
_cell.length_b   1.000
_cell.length_c   1.000
_cell.angle_alpha   90.00
_cell.angle_beta   90.00
_cell.angle_gamma   90.00
#
_symmetry.space_group_name_H-M   'P 1'
#
loop_
_entity.id
_entity.type
_entity.pdbx_description
1 polymer ?
#
loop_
_entity_poly.entity_id
_entity_poly.type
_entity_poly.pdbx_seq_one_letter_code
_entity_poly.pdbx_strand_id
1 'polypeptide(L)'
;MDCRFFPALTLALLALASLARAQFGGPSQVPVTLVTEARVAEAGRPFTVALRLQHPPGVHTYWINPGIGQATKLDWQLPEGWKAGAFIWPIPDLYDNGAGPSHVYHGDTLLLTEVTPPASFTAGTSATLKGKATWFECTEQNCIRATGDVSLTVTAGASAQPDAAMQAAFDAVRAQQARVTDSWTVGTEATAETVTVTLTPQAGANPDPGDIYFFESANTVELGAPQVEKKDSAFLVSVKRTDADRQPAGFLRASKGWLADGSLPALAVPFMPDTPPATTGAGAEVPPTGTDEPKTATTSPDGTIVLPPATLAAMESIIPKTGPKFVDLSGGAQKELTFLWALVLAALGGLILNAMPCVFPVLGLKVLGFVQQSGEDAAKVRLHGLVFTLGLLVTMWALAGVLIALNTAGARLGWGFQQQSPGFMAFIIALLFLLGLNLAGVFEWGTGLVGVGGGLMEKQGLAGSFFTGALTTLVATPCSGPFLGAAMGFTLRQPPALALVLFTFFGLGIALPYLILSLFPRLVHYLPRPGAWMETFKVAMAFPMLATVIYFLHSFGAQTGRGGLTLMLVALLLLALGAWIYGRWTAPHRTAAARRGGLVATVLAVAAAVWTARDAVGSTPESRPLNDQITQLSERLEYAVKSGGKLPAESATAAGPGGLVWEKWSPERVAALRQEGRVVFVDFTAEWCATCQVNKKVVFKSPGSDQVTAAFARTNAATLKADWTNEDPVISEFLFRNGLFAIPVNFVYPADASKPPIMLPEGFLTQGHVIEGLEKAQ
;
A
#
# COMPACT_ATOMS: atom_id res chain seq x y z
N MET A 1 39.13 -7.53 -31.31
CA MET A 1 38.49 -8.19 -30.18
C MET A 1 37.17 -8.71 -30.67
N ASP A 2 37.06 -10.02 -30.68
CA ASP A 2 36.16 -10.81 -31.51
C ASP A 2 34.66 -10.67 -31.15
N CYS A 3 33.85 -10.61 -32.24
CA CYS A 3 32.35 -10.61 -32.15
C CYS A 3 31.74 -11.85 -31.50
N ARG A 4 32.55 -12.77 -30.97
CA ARG A 4 32.11 -14.02 -30.33
C ARG A 4 31.62 -13.84 -28.87
N PHE A 5 31.84 -12.68 -28.24
CA PHE A 5 31.41 -12.40 -26.85
C PHE A 5 29.95 -11.89 -26.72
N PHE A 6 29.37 -11.40 -27.81
CA PHE A 6 28.02 -10.80 -27.79
C PHE A 6 26.87 -11.79 -27.47
N PRO A 7 26.84 -13.00 -28.10
CA PRO A 7 25.75 -13.94 -27.78
C PRO A 7 25.85 -14.55 -26.38
N ALA A 8 27.10 -14.68 -25.85
CA ALA A 8 27.29 -15.17 -24.49
C ALA A 8 26.84 -14.18 -23.41
N LEU A 9 27.02 -12.88 -23.67
CA LEU A 9 26.61 -11.82 -22.74
C LEU A 9 25.08 -11.64 -22.71
N THR A 10 24.41 -11.75 -23.87
CA THR A 10 22.94 -11.73 -23.97
C THR A 10 22.32 -12.97 -23.33
N LEU A 11 22.92 -14.15 -23.53
CA LEU A 11 22.48 -15.37 -22.83
C LEU A 11 22.70 -15.29 -21.32
N ALA A 12 23.80 -14.70 -20.85
CA ALA A 12 24.05 -14.49 -19.42
C ALA A 12 23.09 -13.46 -18.82
N LEU A 13 22.70 -12.41 -19.56
CA LEU A 13 21.71 -11.44 -19.12
C LEU A 13 20.29 -12.01 -19.04
N LEU A 14 19.91 -12.83 -20.02
CA LEU A 14 18.65 -13.57 -20.00
C LEU A 14 18.63 -14.64 -18.90
N ALA A 15 19.78 -15.29 -18.65
CA ALA A 15 19.93 -16.24 -17.55
C ALA A 15 19.90 -15.54 -16.18
N LEU A 16 20.50 -14.34 -16.04
CA LEU A 16 20.39 -13.55 -14.80
C LEU A 16 18.96 -13.05 -14.56
N ALA A 17 18.25 -12.64 -15.60
CA ALA A 17 16.84 -12.27 -15.49
C ALA A 17 15.93 -13.47 -15.17
N SER A 18 16.26 -14.66 -15.68
CA SER A 18 15.55 -15.90 -15.36
C SER A 18 15.92 -16.46 -13.98
N LEU A 19 17.17 -16.28 -13.53
CA LEU A 19 17.61 -16.63 -12.16
C LEU A 19 16.96 -15.71 -11.12
N ALA A 20 16.80 -14.41 -11.41
CA ALA A 20 16.04 -13.50 -10.55
C ALA A 20 14.56 -13.93 -10.43
N ARG A 21 13.97 -14.45 -11.50
CA ARG A 21 12.60 -15.00 -11.49
C ARG A 21 12.49 -16.30 -10.69
N ALA A 22 13.47 -17.17 -10.77
CA ALA A 22 13.45 -18.44 -10.05
C ALA A 22 13.58 -18.26 -8.53
N GLN A 23 14.07 -17.11 -8.07
CA GLN A 23 14.24 -16.81 -6.65
C GLN A 23 13.06 -16.03 -6.03
N PHE A 24 12.17 -15.40 -6.84
CA PHE A 24 11.15 -14.46 -6.35
C PHE A 24 9.72 -14.68 -6.87
N GLY A 25 9.37 -15.90 -7.23
CA GLY A 25 8.02 -16.26 -7.66
C GLY A 25 8.01 -16.93 -9.01
N GLY A 26 8.19 -18.24 -9.01
CA GLY A 26 7.84 -19.08 -10.16
C GLY A 26 6.34 -18.95 -10.48
N PRO A 27 5.90 -19.39 -11.67
CA PRO A 27 4.48 -19.54 -11.93
C PRO A 27 3.85 -20.42 -10.84
N SER A 28 2.62 -20.09 -10.42
CA SER A 28 1.88 -20.91 -9.46
C SER A 28 1.94 -22.39 -9.84
N GLN A 29 2.22 -23.23 -8.85
CA GLN A 29 2.27 -24.68 -9.00
C GLN A 29 0.90 -25.32 -8.76
N VAL A 30 -0.05 -24.57 -8.14
CA VAL A 30 -1.40 -25.03 -7.83
C VAL A 30 -2.37 -24.60 -8.94
N PRO A 31 -2.79 -25.50 -9.84
CA PRO A 31 -3.87 -25.20 -10.77
C PRO A 31 -5.16 -24.92 -10.02
N VAL A 32 -5.83 -23.81 -10.36
CA VAL A 32 -7.08 -23.39 -9.75
C VAL A 32 -8.16 -23.24 -10.81
N THR A 33 -9.31 -23.88 -10.60
CA THR A 33 -10.42 -23.87 -11.56
C THR A 33 -11.76 -23.78 -10.83
N LEU A 34 -12.79 -23.26 -11.51
CA LEU A 34 -14.17 -23.38 -11.06
C LEU A 34 -14.80 -24.66 -11.64
N VAL A 35 -15.43 -25.43 -10.78
CA VAL A 35 -16.17 -26.63 -11.13
C VAL A 35 -17.57 -26.58 -10.52
N THR A 36 -18.52 -27.34 -11.04
CA THR A 36 -19.90 -27.37 -10.55
C THR A 36 -20.40 -28.80 -10.42
N GLU A 37 -21.28 -29.03 -9.47
CA GLU A 37 -22.01 -30.30 -9.35
C GLU A 37 -23.15 -30.43 -10.36
N ALA A 38 -23.62 -29.33 -10.96
CA ALA A 38 -24.73 -29.31 -11.91
C ALA A 38 -24.30 -28.69 -13.24
N ARG A 39 -24.43 -29.46 -14.34
CA ARG A 39 -24.19 -28.95 -15.70
C ARG A 39 -25.28 -27.99 -16.16
N VAL A 40 -26.45 -28.15 -15.63
CA VAL A 40 -27.65 -27.34 -15.95
C VAL A 40 -28.19 -26.77 -14.66
N ALA A 41 -28.31 -25.44 -14.58
CA ALA A 41 -28.86 -24.73 -13.43
C ALA A 41 -30.33 -24.32 -13.67
N GLU A 42 -31.15 -24.38 -12.63
CA GLU A 42 -32.55 -23.95 -12.65
C GLU A 42 -32.66 -22.49 -12.21
N ALA A 43 -33.47 -21.70 -12.90
CA ALA A 43 -33.70 -20.29 -12.58
C ALA A 43 -34.18 -20.10 -11.13
N GLY A 44 -33.57 -19.16 -10.41
CA GLY A 44 -33.92 -18.82 -9.03
C GLY A 44 -33.56 -19.87 -7.98
N ARG A 45 -33.01 -21.04 -8.35
CA ARG A 45 -32.61 -22.08 -7.41
C ARG A 45 -31.09 -22.12 -7.21
N PRO A 46 -30.61 -22.15 -5.96
CA PRO A 46 -29.16 -22.26 -5.67
C PRO A 46 -28.66 -23.65 -6.16
N PHE A 47 -27.41 -23.65 -6.65
CA PHE A 47 -26.63 -24.84 -6.97
C PHE A 47 -25.19 -24.66 -6.51
N THR A 48 -24.49 -25.78 -6.28
CA THR A 48 -23.15 -25.71 -5.73
C THR A 48 -22.09 -25.60 -6.82
N VAL A 49 -21.22 -24.64 -6.63
CA VAL A 49 -19.98 -24.41 -7.37
C VAL A 49 -18.80 -24.60 -6.42
N ALA A 50 -17.67 -25.06 -6.89
CA ALA A 50 -16.47 -25.16 -6.10
C ALA A 50 -15.28 -24.47 -6.77
N LEU A 51 -14.45 -23.82 -5.97
CA LEU A 51 -13.09 -23.48 -6.33
C LEU A 51 -12.23 -24.71 -6.06
N ARG A 52 -11.73 -25.35 -7.13
CA ARG A 52 -10.87 -26.52 -7.05
C ARG A 52 -9.42 -26.09 -7.07
N LEU A 53 -8.67 -26.50 -6.05
CA LEU A 53 -7.23 -26.30 -5.94
C LEU A 53 -6.53 -27.66 -6.01
N GLN A 54 -5.66 -27.85 -6.98
CA GLN A 54 -4.94 -29.11 -7.19
C GLN A 54 -3.49 -28.96 -6.74
N HIS A 55 -3.20 -29.37 -5.50
CA HIS A 55 -1.87 -29.21 -4.91
C HIS A 55 -0.92 -30.30 -5.40
N PRO A 56 0.25 -29.94 -5.98
CA PRO A 56 1.33 -30.90 -6.20
C PRO A 56 1.86 -31.44 -4.85
N PRO A 57 2.54 -32.58 -4.87
CA PRO A 57 3.16 -33.12 -3.66
C PRO A 57 4.07 -32.11 -2.95
N GLY A 58 3.91 -31.96 -1.65
CA GLY A 58 4.70 -31.03 -0.84
C GLY A 58 4.26 -29.57 -0.90
N VAL A 59 3.17 -29.26 -1.64
CA VAL A 59 2.57 -27.92 -1.70
C VAL A 59 1.25 -27.92 -0.95
N HIS A 60 0.97 -26.85 -0.22
CA HIS A 60 -0.29 -26.65 0.50
C HIS A 60 -0.83 -25.22 0.37
N THR A 61 -2.12 -25.08 0.59
CA THR A 61 -2.82 -23.80 0.77
C THR A 61 -3.52 -23.76 2.13
N TYR A 62 -4.20 -22.70 2.47
CA TYR A 62 -4.63 -22.40 3.83
C TYR A 62 -6.15 -22.36 4.00
N TRP A 63 -6.61 -22.78 5.19
CA TRP A 63 -7.99 -22.69 5.67
C TRP A 63 -8.38 -21.25 6.04
N ILE A 64 -9.65 -21.02 6.42
CA ILE A 64 -10.18 -19.69 6.78
C ILE A 64 -9.45 -19.06 7.97
N ASN A 65 -9.11 -19.87 8.98
CA ASN A 65 -8.21 -19.46 10.07
C ASN A 65 -6.91 -20.27 9.97
N PRO A 66 -5.94 -19.77 9.23
CA PRO A 66 -4.76 -20.54 8.87
C PRO A 66 -3.76 -20.73 10.01
N GLY A 67 -3.81 -19.88 11.05
CA GLY A 67 -2.71 -19.70 11.98
C GLY A 67 -1.58 -18.90 11.35
N ILE A 68 -0.66 -19.58 10.68
CA ILE A 68 0.39 -18.95 9.88
C ILE A 68 -0.01 -19.05 8.40
N GLY A 69 -0.07 -17.94 7.68
CA GLY A 69 -0.46 -17.89 6.28
C GLY A 69 -1.69 -17.03 6.02
N GLN A 70 -2.32 -17.18 4.88
CA GLN A 70 -3.55 -16.47 4.52
C GLN A 70 -4.55 -17.38 3.82
N ALA A 71 -5.82 -17.24 4.18
CA ALA A 71 -6.92 -17.98 3.58
C ALA A 71 -7.07 -17.69 2.08
N THR A 72 -7.48 -18.72 1.32
CA THR A 72 -7.86 -18.56 -0.08
C THR A 72 -9.08 -17.66 -0.21
N LYS A 73 -9.09 -16.77 -1.20
CA LYS A 73 -10.20 -15.84 -1.48
C LYS A 73 -10.64 -15.96 -2.94
N LEU A 74 -11.90 -15.69 -3.20
CA LEU A 74 -12.46 -15.59 -4.53
C LEU A 74 -13.31 -14.33 -4.63
N ASP A 75 -12.84 -13.39 -5.42
CA ASP A 75 -13.57 -12.16 -5.74
C ASP A 75 -14.42 -12.42 -6.99
N TRP A 76 -15.72 -12.53 -6.81
CA TRP A 76 -16.65 -12.83 -7.86
C TRP A 76 -16.90 -11.65 -8.80
N GLN A 77 -16.97 -11.94 -10.09
CA GLN A 77 -17.42 -11.05 -11.16
C GLN A 77 -18.64 -11.69 -11.85
N LEU A 78 -19.74 -11.71 -11.14
CA LEU A 78 -20.96 -12.36 -11.58
C LEU A 78 -21.75 -11.50 -12.56
N PRO A 79 -22.49 -12.11 -13.50
CA PRO A 79 -23.46 -11.38 -14.32
C PRO A 79 -24.57 -10.76 -13.43
N GLU A 80 -25.28 -9.79 -13.99
CA GLU A 80 -26.34 -9.07 -13.28
C GLU A 80 -27.44 -10.04 -12.74
N GLY A 81 -27.83 -9.84 -11.50
CA GLY A 81 -28.84 -10.63 -10.81
C GLY A 81 -28.36 -11.95 -10.22
N TRP A 82 -27.11 -12.39 -10.49
CA TRP A 82 -26.52 -13.58 -9.88
C TRP A 82 -25.99 -13.27 -8.48
N LYS A 83 -26.08 -14.25 -7.58
CA LYS A 83 -25.58 -14.15 -6.21
C LYS A 83 -24.69 -15.34 -5.89
N ALA A 84 -23.60 -15.13 -5.13
CA ALA A 84 -22.77 -16.20 -4.58
C ALA A 84 -22.68 -16.07 -3.07
N GLY A 85 -22.75 -17.21 -2.37
CA GLY A 85 -22.54 -17.30 -0.93
C GLY A 85 -21.07 -17.33 -0.53
N ALA A 86 -20.82 -17.40 0.78
CA ALA A 86 -19.49 -17.63 1.34
C ALA A 86 -18.98 -19.05 1.04
N PHE A 87 -17.66 -19.26 1.17
CA PHE A 87 -17.12 -20.61 1.07
C PHE A 87 -17.57 -21.50 2.22
N ILE A 88 -17.96 -22.72 1.88
CA ILE A 88 -18.12 -23.84 2.77
C ILE A 88 -16.80 -24.61 2.74
N TRP A 89 -16.06 -24.52 3.82
CA TRP A 89 -14.70 -25.04 3.92
C TRP A 89 -14.70 -26.51 4.32
N PRO A 90 -13.96 -27.41 3.65
CA PRO A 90 -13.73 -28.76 4.15
C PRO A 90 -12.88 -28.73 5.44
N ILE A 91 -12.82 -29.83 6.16
CA ILE A 91 -11.95 -29.97 7.33
C ILE A 91 -10.49 -29.84 6.87
N PRO A 92 -9.70 -28.91 7.45
CA PRO A 92 -8.28 -28.78 7.12
C PRO A 92 -7.43 -29.87 7.81
N ASP A 93 -6.22 -30.03 7.30
CA ASP A 93 -5.16 -30.75 7.98
C ASP A 93 -4.41 -29.85 8.97
N LEU A 94 -3.98 -30.43 10.08
CA LEU A 94 -3.06 -29.76 10.99
C LEU A 94 -1.63 -29.95 10.46
N TYR A 95 -0.91 -28.86 10.31
CA TYR A 95 0.46 -28.84 9.81
C TYR A 95 1.34 -27.98 10.73
N ASP A 96 2.46 -28.53 11.17
CA ASP A 96 3.46 -27.81 11.96
C ASP A 96 4.85 -28.13 11.39
N ASN A 97 5.53 -27.10 10.90
CA ASN A 97 6.90 -27.18 10.40
C ASN A 97 7.93 -26.65 11.39
N GLY A 98 7.56 -26.51 12.67
CA GLY A 98 8.39 -25.94 13.73
C GLY A 98 8.27 -24.42 13.87
N ALA A 99 7.46 -23.77 13.03
CA ALA A 99 7.11 -22.34 13.14
C ALA A 99 5.81 -22.11 13.93
N GLY A 100 5.05 -23.19 14.19
CA GLY A 100 3.77 -23.20 14.88
C GLY A 100 2.68 -23.89 14.07
N PRO A 101 1.54 -24.23 14.71
CA PRO A 101 0.45 -24.93 14.07
C PRO A 101 -0.22 -24.10 12.99
N SER A 102 -0.49 -24.74 11.86
CA SER A 102 -1.21 -24.16 10.72
C SER A 102 -2.29 -25.10 10.25
N HIS A 103 -3.37 -24.53 9.74
CA HIS A 103 -4.48 -25.26 9.14
C HIS A 103 -4.39 -25.18 7.61
N VAL A 104 -4.13 -26.30 6.96
CA VAL A 104 -3.74 -26.35 5.55
C VAL A 104 -4.58 -27.35 4.75
N TYR A 105 -4.47 -27.25 3.44
CA TYR A 105 -5.02 -28.19 2.48
C TYR A 105 -3.93 -28.74 1.57
N HIS A 106 -3.99 -30.03 1.31
CA HIS A 106 -3.13 -30.77 0.39
C HIS A 106 -3.97 -31.49 -0.66
N GLY A 107 -3.34 -31.93 -1.74
CA GLY A 107 -3.97 -32.73 -2.77
C GLY A 107 -5.06 -31.98 -3.54
N ASP A 108 -6.14 -32.67 -3.84
CA ASP A 108 -7.28 -32.10 -4.62
C ASP A 108 -8.35 -31.57 -3.66
N THR A 109 -8.41 -30.26 -3.50
CA THR A 109 -9.30 -29.59 -2.52
C THR A 109 -10.38 -28.80 -3.23
N LEU A 110 -11.62 -28.92 -2.77
CA LEU A 110 -12.79 -28.20 -3.26
C LEU A 110 -13.32 -27.27 -2.17
N LEU A 111 -13.28 -25.97 -2.39
CA LEU A 111 -13.94 -24.97 -1.55
C LEU A 111 -15.32 -24.72 -2.15
N LEU A 112 -16.37 -25.21 -1.48
CA LEU A 112 -17.73 -25.15 -2.00
C LEU A 112 -18.35 -23.76 -1.77
N THR A 113 -19.21 -23.33 -2.67
CA THR A 113 -20.04 -22.13 -2.52
C THR A 113 -21.37 -22.32 -3.23
N GLU A 114 -22.44 -21.78 -2.67
CA GLU A 114 -23.74 -21.76 -3.32
C GLU A 114 -23.85 -20.56 -4.25
N VAL A 115 -24.27 -20.79 -5.48
CA VAL A 115 -24.55 -19.76 -6.48
C VAL A 115 -25.98 -19.79 -6.88
N THR A 116 -26.65 -18.65 -6.83
CA THR A 116 -28.08 -18.53 -7.20
C THR A 116 -28.21 -17.70 -8.46
N PRO A 117 -28.73 -18.29 -9.56
CA PRO A 117 -29.07 -17.55 -10.77
C PRO A 117 -30.32 -16.69 -10.56
N PRO A 118 -30.49 -15.60 -11.32
CA PRO A 118 -31.73 -14.81 -11.26
C PRO A 118 -32.93 -15.60 -11.81
N ALA A 119 -34.13 -15.23 -11.38
CA ALA A 119 -35.36 -15.83 -11.88
C ALA A 119 -35.59 -15.62 -13.41
N SER A 120 -34.90 -14.61 -13.98
CA SER A 120 -34.89 -14.31 -15.41
C SER A 120 -33.96 -15.21 -16.24
N PHE A 121 -33.22 -16.14 -15.64
CA PHE A 121 -32.33 -17.06 -16.34
C PHE A 121 -33.11 -18.11 -17.11
N THR A 122 -33.40 -17.81 -18.39
CA THR A 122 -34.31 -18.62 -19.22
C THR A 122 -33.66 -19.88 -19.76
N ALA A 123 -34.41 -20.98 -19.79
CA ALA A 123 -33.94 -22.27 -20.32
C ALA A 123 -33.34 -22.13 -21.74
N GLY A 124 -32.21 -22.79 -21.97
CA GLY A 124 -31.46 -22.75 -23.23
C GLY A 124 -30.45 -21.59 -23.33
N THR A 125 -30.43 -20.65 -22.37
CA THR A 125 -29.39 -19.62 -22.30
C THR A 125 -28.19 -20.11 -21.51
N SER A 126 -27.01 -19.49 -21.73
CA SER A 126 -25.80 -19.77 -20.96
C SER A 126 -25.26 -18.51 -20.31
N ALA A 127 -24.73 -18.65 -19.12
CA ALA A 127 -24.03 -17.56 -18.41
C ALA A 127 -22.63 -18.01 -18.01
N THR A 128 -21.67 -17.11 -18.12
CA THR A 128 -20.29 -17.36 -17.67
C THR A 128 -20.06 -16.66 -16.34
N LEU A 129 -19.88 -17.44 -15.29
CA LEU A 129 -19.48 -16.99 -13.97
C LEU A 129 -17.98 -16.75 -14.01
N LYS A 130 -17.51 -15.59 -13.58
CA LYS A 130 -16.09 -15.23 -13.52
C LYS A 130 -15.71 -14.83 -12.11
N GLY A 131 -14.46 -15.04 -11.76
CA GLY A 131 -13.91 -14.57 -10.50
C GLY A 131 -12.39 -14.49 -10.55
N LYS A 132 -11.82 -13.75 -9.62
CA LYS A 132 -10.38 -13.69 -9.39
C LYS A 132 -10.05 -14.40 -8.09
N ALA A 133 -9.40 -15.54 -8.21
CA ALA A 133 -8.94 -16.30 -7.05
C ALA A 133 -7.58 -15.75 -6.58
N THR A 134 -7.40 -15.71 -5.26
CA THR A 134 -6.13 -15.36 -4.61
C THR A 134 -5.86 -16.38 -3.52
N TRP A 135 -4.67 -16.99 -3.55
CA TRP A 135 -4.27 -17.98 -2.55
C TRP A 135 -2.79 -17.86 -2.21
N PHE A 136 -2.40 -18.43 -1.10
CA PHE A 136 -1.01 -18.66 -0.75
C PHE A 136 -0.70 -20.13 -0.94
N GLU A 137 0.30 -20.41 -1.73
CA GLU A 137 0.85 -21.77 -1.88
C GLU A 137 2.23 -21.83 -1.26
N CYS A 138 2.40 -22.78 -0.35
CA CYS A 138 3.61 -22.92 0.42
C CYS A 138 4.18 -24.33 0.27
N THR A 139 5.51 -24.41 0.29
CA THR A 139 6.32 -25.60 0.48
C THR A 139 7.02 -25.49 1.84
N GLU A 140 7.78 -26.49 2.23
CA GLU A 140 8.62 -26.43 3.46
C GLU A 140 9.61 -25.25 3.45
N GLN A 141 9.97 -24.74 2.29
CA GLN A 141 11.05 -23.76 2.11
C GLN A 141 10.59 -22.38 1.68
N ASN A 142 9.42 -22.28 1.07
CA ASN A 142 8.99 -21.03 0.44
C ASN A 142 7.46 -20.92 0.36
N CYS A 143 6.93 -19.70 0.56
CA CYS A 143 5.53 -19.36 0.36
C CYS A 143 5.40 -18.28 -0.68
N ILE A 144 4.54 -18.49 -1.66
CA ILE A 144 4.22 -17.48 -2.67
C ILE A 144 2.73 -17.15 -2.66
N ARG A 145 2.42 -15.88 -2.89
CA ARG A 145 1.05 -15.45 -3.16
C ARG A 145 0.78 -15.59 -4.64
N ALA A 146 -0.23 -16.39 -4.98
CA ALA A 146 -0.69 -16.59 -6.34
C ALA A 146 -2.06 -15.96 -6.57
N THR A 147 -2.33 -15.55 -7.78
CA THR A 147 -3.63 -15.08 -8.24
C THR A 147 -3.94 -15.68 -9.61
N GLY A 148 -5.20 -15.98 -9.86
CA GLY A 148 -5.63 -16.49 -11.16
C GLY A 148 -7.06 -16.10 -11.47
N ASP A 149 -7.34 -15.82 -12.74
CA ASP A 149 -8.69 -15.61 -13.22
C ASP A 149 -9.33 -16.97 -13.47
N VAL A 150 -10.52 -17.18 -12.90
CA VAL A 150 -11.27 -18.41 -13.03
C VAL A 150 -12.62 -18.13 -13.69
N SER A 151 -13.12 -19.10 -14.48
CA SER A 151 -14.41 -18.96 -15.14
C SER A 151 -15.11 -20.30 -15.27
N LEU A 152 -16.45 -20.27 -15.23
CA LEU A 152 -17.33 -21.41 -15.39
C LEU A 152 -18.54 -21.02 -16.22
N THR A 153 -18.84 -21.76 -17.27
CA THR A 153 -20.06 -21.54 -18.04
C THR A 153 -21.13 -22.55 -17.61
N VAL A 154 -22.30 -22.03 -17.25
CA VAL A 154 -23.48 -22.81 -16.86
C VAL A 154 -24.64 -22.56 -17.83
N THR A 155 -25.40 -23.58 -18.11
CA THR A 155 -26.56 -23.49 -19.00
C THR A 155 -27.86 -23.56 -18.19
N ALA A 156 -28.87 -22.79 -18.56
CA ALA A 156 -30.17 -22.79 -17.94
C ALA A 156 -31.03 -23.97 -18.44
N GLY A 157 -31.73 -24.60 -17.52
CA GLY A 157 -32.70 -25.66 -17.86
C GLY A 157 -33.92 -25.68 -16.94
N ALA A 158 -34.91 -26.48 -17.29
CA ALA A 158 -36.13 -26.64 -16.52
C ALA A 158 -35.94 -27.41 -15.18
N SER A 159 -34.81 -28.14 -15.06
CA SER A 159 -34.39 -28.81 -13.84
C SER A 159 -32.89 -28.92 -13.81
N ALA A 160 -32.32 -28.89 -12.60
CA ALA A 160 -30.88 -29.09 -12.41
C ALA A 160 -30.48 -30.51 -12.87
N GLN A 161 -29.36 -30.59 -13.64
CA GLN A 161 -28.80 -31.87 -14.06
C GLN A 161 -27.43 -32.06 -13.43
N PRO A 162 -27.25 -33.06 -12.54
CA PRO A 162 -25.98 -33.33 -11.90
C PRO A 162 -24.88 -33.67 -12.89
N ASP A 163 -23.68 -33.24 -12.62
CA ASP A 163 -22.45 -33.70 -13.30
C ASP A 163 -21.94 -34.98 -12.61
N ALA A 164 -22.29 -36.16 -13.15
CA ALA A 164 -21.92 -37.45 -12.59
C ALA A 164 -20.38 -37.62 -12.37
N ALA A 165 -19.56 -36.92 -13.13
CA ALA A 165 -18.08 -36.96 -12.98
C ALA A 165 -17.62 -36.21 -11.72
N MET A 166 -18.34 -35.19 -11.29
CA MET A 166 -18.00 -34.38 -10.14
C MET A 166 -18.78 -34.75 -8.87
N GLN A 167 -19.91 -35.42 -8.99
CA GLN A 167 -20.80 -35.73 -7.87
C GLN A 167 -20.08 -36.38 -6.69
N ALA A 168 -19.26 -37.40 -6.95
CA ALA A 168 -18.53 -38.11 -5.91
C ALA A 168 -17.55 -37.20 -5.15
N ALA A 169 -16.91 -36.22 -5.82
CA ALA A 169 -15.99 -35.28 -5.20
C ALA A 169 -16.74 -34.28 -4.30
N PHE A 170 -17.89 -33.76 -4.74
CA PHE A 170 -18.71 -32.87 -3.92
C PHE A 170 -19.30 -33.61 -2.70
N ASP A 171 -19.75 -34.84 -2.88
CA ASP A 171 -20.30 -35.67 -1.79
C ASP A 171 -19.23 -36.03 -0.77
N ALA A 172 -17.97 -36.28 -1.20
CA ALA A 172 -16.85 -36.51 -0.31
C ALA A 172 -16.56 -35.28 0.58
N VAL A 173 -16.60 -34.07 0.03
CA VAL A 173 -16.43 -32.83 0.83
C VAL A 173 -17.59 -32.63 1.81
N ARG A 174 -18.84 -32.89 1.38
CA ARG A 174 -20.01 -32.82 2.27
C ARG A 174 -19.96 -33.84 3.40
N ALA A 175 -19.44 -35.03 3.14
CA ALA A 175 -19.28 -36.06 4.17
C ALA A 175 -18.27 -35.67 5.26
N GLN A 176 -17.29 -34.85 4.93
CA GLN A 176 -16.26 -34.34 5.86
C GLN A 176 -16.70 -33.09 6.63
N GLN A 177 -17.86 -32.49 6.33
CA GLN A 177 -18.30 -31.30 7.05
C GLN A 177 -18.69 -31.62 8.49
N ALA A 178 -18.43 -30.66 9.38
CA ALA A 178 -18.85 -30.76 10.77
C ALA A 178 -20.38 -30.78 10.89
N ARG A 179 -20.90 -31.68 11.69
CA ARG A 179 -22.34 -31.83 11.90
C ARG A 179 -22.66 -31.93 13.38
N VAL A 180 -23.87 -31.53 13.73
CA VAL A 180 -24.48 -31.84 15.03
C VAL A 180 -24.99 -33.28 15.01
N THR A 181 -24.92 -34.00 16.12
CA THR A 181 -25.44 -35.34 16.27
C THR A 181 -26.08 -35.51 17.66
N ASP A 182 -27.15 -36.26 17.75
CA ASP A 182 -27.81 -36.61 19.02
C ASP A 182 -26.97 -37.57 19.88
N SER A 183 -25.93 -38.18 19.31
CA SER A 183 -25.00 -39.08 20.02
C SER A 183 -24.05 -38.34 20.96
N TRP A 184 -23.96 -37.05 20.88
CA TRP A 184 -23.14 -36.23 21.76
C TRP A 184 -23.90 -34.98 22.21
N THR A 185 -23.93 -34.73 23.53
CA THR A 185 -24.38 -33.48 24.07
C THR A 185 -23.17 -32.54 24.20
N VAL A 186 -23.23 -31.39 23.52
CA VAL A 186 -22.15 -30.41 23.46
C VAL A 186 -22.54 -29.20 24.30
N GLY A 187 -21.87 -29.00 25.44
CA GLY A 187 -21.97 -27.80 26.24
C GLY A 187 -20.79 -26.88 25.99
N THR A 188 -21.01 -25.57 25.95
CA THR A 188 -19.97 -24.58 25.72
C THR A 188 -19.97 -23.52 26.79
N GLU A 189 -18.79 -23.23 27.34
CA GLU A 189 -18.57 -22.15 28.28
C GLU A 189 -17.37 -21.31 27.81
N ALA A 190 -17.58 -20.00 27.66
CA ALA A 190 -16.54 -19.09 27.23
C ALA A 190 -16.37 -18.00 28.30
N THR A 191 -15.24 -18.04 28.99
CA THR A 191 -14.79 -16.99 29.91
C THR A 191 -13.92 -15.96 29.18
N ALA A 192 -13.41 -14.97 29.87
CA ALA A 192 -12.45 -14.02 29.28
C ALA A 192 -11.10 -14.67 28.91
N GLU A 193 -10.71 -15.75 29.58
CA GLU A 193 -9.39 -16.38 29.45
C GLU A 193 -9.43 -17.73 28.74
N THR A 194 -10.55 -18.46 28.82
CA THR A 194 -10.66 -19.83 28.29
C THR A 194 -11.98 -20.08 27.61
N VAL A 195 -11.97 -20.97 26.62
CA VAL A 195 -13.13 -21.58 26.02
C VAL A 195 -13.10 -23.05 26.39
N THR A 196 -14.16 -23.53 27.04
CA THR A 196 -14.30 -24.95 27.42
C THR A 196 -15.50 -25.56 26.72
N VAL A 197 -15.27 -26.65 26.02
CA VAL A 197 -16.30 -27.46 25.38
C VAL A 197 -16.45 -28.76 26.17
N THR A 198 -17.63 -28.98 26.72
CA THR A 198 -17.98 -30.19 27.46
C THR A 198 -18.73 -31.15 26.55
N LEU A 199 -18.21 -32.35 26.36
CA LEU A 199 -18.75 -33.37 25.48
C LEU A 199 -19.25 -34.56 26.32
N THR A 200 -20.56 -34.74 26.36
CA THR A 200 -21.14 -35.86 27.08
C THR A 200 -21.68 -36.90 26.08
N PRO A 201 -21.15 -38.16 26.11
CA PRO A 201 -21.59 -39.18 25.19
C PRO A 201 -23.02 -39.64 25.48
N GLN A 202 -23.77 -39.86 24.41
CA GLN A 202 -25.10 -40.45 24.43
C GLN A 202 -25.07 -41.82 23.69
N ALA A 203 -26.24 -42.44 23.50
CA ALA A 203 -26.33 -43.70 22.74
C ALA A 203 -25.79 -43.48 21.30
N GLY A 204 -24.89 -44.41 20.89
CA GLY A 204 -24.24 -44.38 19.57
C GLY A 204 -22.98 -43.53 19.50
N ALA A 205 -22.56 -42.88 20.58
CA ALA A 205 -21.30 -42.19 20.67
C ALA A 205 -20.09 -43.14 20.66
N ASN A 206 -18.97 -42.69 20.07
CA ASN A 206 -17.70 -43.38 20.17
C ASN A 206 -17.10 -43.18 21.61
N PRO A 207 -16.94 -44.25 22.42
CA PRO A 207 -16.43 -44.11 23.79
C PRO A 207 -14.95 -43.69 23.85
N ASP A 208 -14.23 -43.86 22.74
CA ASP A 208 -12.82 -43.46 22.56
C ASP A 208 -12.64 -42.71 21.23
N PRO A 209 -12.93 -41.44 21.18
CA PRO A 209 -12.80 -40.65 19.96
C PRO A 209 -11.33 -40.44 19.53
N GLY A 210 -10.37 -40.84 20.36
CA GLY A 210 -8.95 -40.62 20.10
C GLY A 210 -8.48 -39.21 20.39
N ASP A 211 -7.56 -38.71 19.57
CA ASP A 211 -7.09 -37.33 19.68
C ASP A 211 -8.15 -36.36 19.24
N ILE A 212 -8.44 -35.38 20.10
CA ILE A 212 -9.43 -34.35 19.86
C ILE A 212 -8.70 -33.04 19.56
N TYR A 213 -9.06 -32.35 18.46
CA TYR A 213 -8.51 -31.05 18.10
C TYR A 213 -9.66 -30.07 17.81
N PHE A 214 -9.53 -28.83 18.28
CA PHE A 214 -10.50 -27.76 18.06
C PHE A 214 -10.05 -26.88 16.90
N PHE A 215 -10.79 -26.97 15.78
CA PHE A 215 -10.65 -26.07 14.63
C PHE A 215 -11.55 -24.86 14.82
N GLU A 216 -10.95 -23.73 15.19
CA GLU A 216 -11.67 -22.48 15.44
C GLU A 216 -11.54 -21.55 14.23
N SER A 217 -12.67 -21.07 13.72
CA SER A 217 -12.76 -20.29 12.47
C SER A 217 -12.81 -18.79 12.66
N ALA A 218 -13.11 -18.30 13.87
CA ALA A 218 -13.29 -16.88 14.17
C ALA A 218 -11.99 -16.17 14.63
N ASN A 219 -10.90 -16.92 14.80
CA ASN A 219 -9.61 -16.44 15.32
C ASN A 219 -9.74 -15.77 16.71
N THR A 220 -10.40 -16.48 17.63
CA THR A 220 -10.66 -16.01 19.00
C THR A 220 -9.96 -16.84 20.08
N VAL A 221 -9.27 -17.91 19.68
CA VAL A 221 -8.53 -18.78 20.60
C VAL A 221 -7.08 -18.97 20.14
N GLU A 222 -6.22 -19.32 21.08
CA GLU A 222 -4.84 -19.68 20.79
C GLU A 222 -4.80 -21.01 20.01
N LEU A 223 -4.11 -21.01 18.87
CA LEU A 223 -3.95 -22.22 18.06
C LEU A 223 -2.94 -23.16 18.72
N GLY A 224 -3.33 -24.41 18.84
CA GLY A 224 -2.49 -25.46 19.42
C GLY A 224 -3.31 -26.66 19.86
N ALA A 225 -2.65 -27.65 20.44
CA ALA A 225 -3.34 -28.81 20.99
C ALA A 225 -4.17 -28.38 22.20
N PRO A 226 -5.49 -28.63 22.20
CA PRO A 226 -6.36 -28.31 23.34
C PRO A 226 -5.95 -29.16 24.57
N GLN A 227 -6.26 -28.64 25.75
CA GLN A 227 -6.19 -29.46 26.96
C GLN A 227 -7.46 -30.32 27.01
N VAL A 228 -7.29 -31.65 26.97
CA VAL A 228 -8.40 -32.60 27.01
C VAL A 228 -8.36 -33.36 28.30
N GLU A 229 -9.38 -33.15 29.14
CA GLU A 229 -9.55 -33.85 30.40
C GLU A 229 -10.78 -34.78 30.32
N LYS A 230 -10.64 -36.05 30.73
CA LYS A 230 -11.77 -36.96 30.83
C LYS A 230 -12.26 -37.00 32.28
N LYS A 231 -13.45 -36.50 32.50
CA LYS A 231 -14.10 -36.49 33.80
C LYS A 231 -15.37 -37.35 33.74
N ASP A 232 -15.36 -38.45 34.52
CA ASP A 232 -16.43 -39.48 34.47
C ASP A 232 -16.56 -40.05 33.03
N SER A 233 -17.67 -39.79 32.37
CA SER A 233 -17.94 -40.17 30.96
C SER A 233 -17.78 -38.99 29.98
N ALA A 234 -17.62 -37.77 30.47
CA ALA A 234 -17.51 -36.56 29.64
C ALA A 234 -16.05 -36.22 29.33
N PHE A 235 -15.85 -35.56 28.17
CA PHE A 235 -14.60 -34.93 27.78
C PHE A 235 -14.70 -33.43 27.93
N LEU A 236 -13.76 -32.81 28.64
CA LEU A 236 -13.61 -31.34 28.71
C LEU A 236 -12.44 -30.95 27.81
N VAL A 237 -12.76 -30.18 26.79
CA VAL A 237 -11.79 -29.67 25.81
C VAL A 237 -11.64 -28.17 26.07
N SER A 238 -10.48 -27.78 26.61
CA SER A 238 -10.20 -26.40 26.99
C SER A 238 -9.11 -25.80 26.10
N VAL A 239 -9.37 -24.58 25.61
CA VAL A 239 -8.43 -23.78 24.81
C VAL A 239 -8.35 -22.39 25.39
N LYS A 240 -7.18 -21.76 25.29
CA LYS A 240 -6.99 -20.39 25.77
C LYS A 240 -7.63 -19.40 24.82
N ARG A 241 -8.42 -18.49 25.35
CA ARG A 241 -9.09 -17.44 24.59
C ARG A 241 -8.15 -16.25 24.37
N THR A 242 -8.11 -15.73 23.15
CA THR A 242 -7.28 -14.57 22.76
C THR A 242 -8.10 -13.32 22.53
N ASP A 243 -9.41 -13.46 22.27
CA ASP A 243 -10.33 -12.34 22.02
C ASP A 243 -11.64 -12.59 22.77
N ALA A 244 -11.86 -11.81 23.84
CA ALA A 244 -13.05 -11.94 24.69
C ALA A 244 -14.29 -11.22 24.12
N ASP A 245 -14.11 -10.32 23.15
CA ASP A 245 -15.20 -9.53 22.58
C ASP A 245 -15.92 -10.26 21.44
N ARG A 246 -15.28 -11.26 20.85
CA ARG A 246 -15.85 -12.05 19.76
C ARG A 246 -16.23 -13.44 20.23
N GLN A 247 -17.34 -13.96 19.72
CA GLN A 247 -17.77 -15.33 20.00
C GLN A 247 -16.91 -16.33 19.22
N PRO A 248 -16.40 -17.38 19.88
CA PRO A 248 -15.71 -18.47 19.19
C PRO A 248 -16.69 -19.19 18.23
N ALA A 249 -16.14 -19.71 17.13
CA ALA A 249 -16.89 -20.51 16.17
C ALA A 249 -15.99 -21.59 15.59
N GLY A 250 -16.49 -22.81 15.45
CA GLY A 250 -15.67 -23.89 14.92
C GLY A 250 -16.25 -25.29 15.16
N PHE A 251 -15.37 -26.27 15.07
CA PHE A 251 -15.72 -27.66 15.23
C PHE A 251 -14.59 -28.48 15.88
N LEU A 252 -14.95 -29.60 16.45
CA LEU A 252 -14.00 -30.55 17.03
C LEU A 252 -13.80 -31.72 16.07
N ARG A 253 -12.54 -32.00 15.72
CA ARG A 253 -12.13 -33.21 14.99
C ARG A 253 -11.69 -34.29 15.97
N ALA A 254 -12.10 -35.52 15.70
CA ALA A 254 -11.68 -36.70 16.44
C ALA A 254 -10.92 -37.65 15.52
N SER A 255 -9.76 -38.16 15.95
CA SER A 255 -8.90 -39.03 15.13
C SER A 255 -9.55 -40.37 14.80
N LYS A 256 -10.46 -40.86 15.66
CA LYS A 256 -11.19 -42.10 15.46
C LYS A 256 -12.66 -41.92 15.15
N GLY A 257 -13.09 -40.68 14.85
CA GLY A 257 -14.51 -40.34 14.61
C GLY A 257 -15.36 -40.25 15.86
N TRP A 258 -16.52 -39.59 15.74
CA TRP A 258 -17.40 -39.26 16.86
C TRP A 258 -18.50 -40.32 17.10
N LEU A 259 -18.77 -41.19 16.13
CA LEU A 259 -19.78 -42.23 16.24
C LEU A 259 -19.16 -43.61 16.49
N ALA A 260 -19.91 -44.54 17.06
CA ALA A 260 -19.46 -45.89 17.46
C ALA A 260 -18.92 -46.70 16.26
N ASP A 261 -19.35 -46.42 15.06
CA ASP A 261 -18.88 -47.02 13.80
C ASP A 261 -17.60 -46.34 13.24
N GLY A 262 -17.07 -45.35 13.92
CA GLY A 262 -15.90 -44.57 13.50
C GLY A 262 -16.24 -43.50 12.48
N SER A 263 -17.51 -43.29 12.14
CA SER A 263 -17.93 -42.23 11.23
C SER A 263 -18.03 -40.86 11.93
N LEU A 264 -18.36 -39.80 11.17
CA LEU A 264 -18.42 -38.40 11.59
C LEU A 264 -17.07 -37.87 12.11
N PRO A 265 -16.18 -37.44 11.23
CA PRO A 265 -14.83 -36.97 11.62
C PRO A 265 -14.87 -35.64 12.38
N ALA A 266 -15.89 -34.78 12.19
CA ALA A 266 -16.02 -33.48 12.81
C ALA A 266 -17.37 -33.23 13.45
N LEU A 267 -17.35 -32.73 14.69
CA LEU A 267 -18.54 -32.40 15.49
C LEU A 267 -18.63 -30.86 15.57
N ALA A 268 -19.76 -30.31 15.14
CA ALA A 268 -20.03 -28.88 15.22
C ALA A 268 -20.22 -28.44 16.68
N VAL A 269 -19.61 -27.31 17.04
CA VAL A 269 -19.69 -26.74 18.40
C VAL A 269 -20.61 -25.51 18.37
N PRO A 270 -21.78 -25.56 19.02
CA PRO A 270 -22.72 -24.46 19.06
C PRO A 270 -22.30 -23.41 20.08
N PHE A 271 -21.68 -22.32 19.65
CA PHE A 271 -21.34 -21.15 20.50
C PHE A 271 -22.39 -20.03 20.45
N MET A 272 -23.48 -20.20 19.68
CA MET A 272 -24.52 -19.18 19.58
C MET A 272 -25.84 -19.67 20.14
N PRO A 273 -26.62 -18.81 20.84
CA PRO A 273 -28.03 -19.04 21.00
C PRO A 273 -28.74 -18.87 19.64
N ASP A 274 -29.45 -19.90 19.23
CA ASP A 274 -30.44 -19.90 18.15
C ASP A 274 -30.02 -19.36 16.76
N THR A 275 -29.13 -20.07 16.08
CA THR A 275 -29.17 -20.12 14.61
C THR A 275 -29.48 -21.58 14.21
N PRO A 276 -30.61 -21.87 13.54
CA PRO A 276 -30.92 -23.23 13.19
C PRO A 276 -29.91 -23.83 12.21
N PRO A 277 -29.60 -25.14 12.35
CA PRO A 277 -28.79 -25.84 11.38
C PRO A 277 -29.46 -25.78 10.02
N ALA A 278 -28.68 -25.67 8.95
CA ALA A 278 -29.18 -25.73 7.59
C ALA A 278 -29.84 -27.10 7.37
N THR A 279 -31.13 -27.20 7.64
CA THR A 279 -31.98 -28.31 7.24
C THR A 279 -32.39 -28.11 5.80
N THR A 280 -32.15 -29.13 5.00
CA THR A 280 -32.76 -29.34 3.70
C THR A 280 -34.27 -29.16 3.76
N GLY A 281 -34.80 -28.22 2.99
CA GLY A 281 -36.19 -28.28 2.53
C GLY A 281 -37.09 -27.14 2.97
N ALA A 282 -37.57 -26.46 1.96
CA ALA A 282 -38.84 -25.71 1.87
C ALA A 282 -38.98 -24.39 2.63
N GLY A 283 -38.92 -23.34 1.85
CA GLY A 283 -39.83 -22.19 1.85
C GLY A 283 -40.23 -21.56 3.18
N ALA A 284 -39.52 -20.49 3.57
CA ALA A 284 -40.14 -19.42 4.33
C ALA A 284 -39.54 -18.10 3.85
N GLU A 285 -40.40 -17.23 3.35
CA GLU A 285 -40.11 -15.85 3.03
C GLU A 285 -39.57 -15.14 4.27
N VAL A 286 -38.35 -14.61 4.16
CA VAL A 286 -37.81 -13.62 5.11
C VAL A 286 -38.01 -12.24 4.48
N PRO A 287 -38.63 -11.28 5.21
CA PRO A 287 -38.82 -9.93 4.68
C PRO A 287 -37.47 -9.27 4.40
N PRO A 288 -37.36 -8.39 3.41
CA PRO A 288 -36.12 -7.72 3.07
C PRO A 288 -35.81 -6.65 4.11
N THR A 289 -34.87 -6.91 4.99
CA THR A 289 -34.27 -5.89 5.83
C THR A 289 -32.75 -5.96 5.69
N GLY A 290 -32.19 -4.91 5.19
CA GLY A 290 -30.78 -4.61 5.33
C GLY A 290 -29.96 -4.83 4.06
N THR A 291 -29.76 -3.76 3.32
CA THR A 291 -28.68 -3.60 2.37
C THR A 291 -27.37 -3.98 3.04
N ASP A 292 -26.66 -4.99 2.52
CA ASP A 292 -25.29 -5.29 2.91
C ASP A 292 -24.40 -4.09 2.54
N GLU A 293 -24.08 -3.28 3.56
CA GLU A 293 -23.14 -2.18 3.44
C GLU A 293 -21.72 -2.72 3.34
N PRO A 294 -20.88 -2.20 2.43
CA PRO A 294 -19.49 -2.62 2.31
C PRO A 294 -18.71 -2.32 3.61
N LYS A 295 -18.14 -3.36 4.21
CA LYS A 295 -17.33 -3.24 5.46
C LYS A 295 -15.95 -2.63 5.25
N THR A 296 -15.55 -2.33 4.00
CA THR A 296 -14.27 -1.72 3.63
C THR A 296 -14.48 -0.60 2.64
N ALA A 297 -13.67 0.45 2.74
CA ALA A 297 -13.64 1.53 1.77
C ALA A 297 -13.28 1.00 0.38
N THR A 298 -14.05 1.38 -0.62
CA THR A 298 -13.81 1.03 -2.03
C THR A 298 -13.77 2.29 -2.88
N THR A 299 -12.91 2.30 -3.90
CA THR A 299 -12.88 3.37 -4.90
C THR A 299 -13.66 2.90 -6.13
N SER A 300 -14.69 3.62 -6.49
CA SER A 300 -15.48 3.38 -7.69
C SER A 300 -14.67 3.65 -8.97
N PRO A 301 -15.04 3.08 -10.14
CA PRO A 301 -14.34 3.32 -11.40
C PRO A 301 -14.25 4.79 -11.83
N ASP A 302 -15.15 5.62 -11.33
CA ASP A 302 -15.18 7.09 -11.53
C ASP A 302 -14.29 7.88 -10.53
N GLY A 303 -13.55 7.17 -9.67
CA GLY A 303 -12.68 7.77 -8.65
C GLY A 303 -13.40 8.18 -7.36
N THR A 304 -14.70 7.91 -7.21
CA THR A 304 -15.45 8.21 -5.98
C THR A 304 -15.12 7.18 -4.90
N ILE A 305 -14.70 7.66 -3.72
CA ILE A 305 -14.44 6.82 -2.55
C ILE A 305 -15.77 6.51 -1.86
N VAL A 306 -16.14 5.24 -1.79
CA VAL A 306 -17.31 4.75 -1.06
C VAL A 306 -16.82 4.16 0.26
N LEU A 307 -17.16 4.85 1.35
CA LEU A 307 -16.82 4.39 2.72
C LEU A 307 -18.01 3.68 3.35
N PRO A 308 -17.76 2.72 4.25
CA PRO A 308 -18.80 2.14 5.08
C PRO A 308 -19.54 3.22 5.88
N PRO A 309 -20.88 3.14 6.04
CA PRO A 309 -21.63 4.12 6.82
C PRO A 309 -21.18 4.23 8.27
N ALA A 310 -20.72 3.14 8.88
CA ALA A 310 -20.15 3.17 10.23
C ALA A 310 -18.88 4.03 10.29
N THR A 311 -18.01 3.93 9.29
CA THR A 311 -16.78 4.75 9.18
C THR A 311 -17.13 6.21 8.92
N LEU A 312 -18.13 6.48 8.08
CA LEU A 312 -18.63 7.85 7.86
C LEU A 312 -19.22 8.45 9.13
N ALA A 313 -20.03 7.70 9.86
CA ALA A 313 -20.60 8.12 11.13
C ALA A 313 -19.52 8.38 12.19
N ALA A 314 -18.48 7.52 12.24
CA ALA A 314 -17.34 7.72 13.12
C ALA A 314 -16.54 8.98 12.72
N MET A 315 -16.29 9.22 11.43
CA MET A 315 -15.65 10.45 10.95
C MET A 315 -16.45 11.70 11.34
N GLU A 316 -17.78 11.65 11.25
CA GLU A 316 -18.64 12.75 11.65
C GLU A 316 -18.70 12.95 13.17
N SER A 317 -18.46 11.91 13.95
CA SER A 317 -18.45 11.97 15.42
C SER A 317 -17.18 12.59 16.00
N ILE A 318 -16.05 12.46 15.30
CA ILE A 318 -14.76 12.98 15.75
C ILE A 318 -14.50 14.44 15.33
N ILE A 319 -15.37 15.02 14.51
CA ILE A 319 -15.33 16.42 14.08
C ILE A 319 -16.66 17.09 14.36
N PRO A 320 -16.68 18.28 14.99
CA PRO A 320 -17.93 18.99 15.32
C PRO A 320 -18.77 19.30 14.06
N LYS A 321 -20.08 19.03 14.14
CA LYS A 321 -21.04 19.38 13.08
C LYS A 321 -21.36 20.90 13.04
N THR A 322 -21.17 21.58 14.17
CA THR A 322 -21.44 23.03 14.34
C THR A 322 -20.24 23.70 14.98
N GLY A 323 -19.84 24.84 14.48
CA GLY A 323 -18.67 25.58 14.96
C GLY A 323 -17.40 25.34 14.14
N PRO A 324 -16.23 25.80 14.62
CA PRO A 324 -14.96 25.55 13.93
C PRO A 324 -14.65 24.05 13.95
N LYS A 325 -14.27 23.50 12.79
CA LYS A 325 -13.92 22.07 12.65
C LYS A 325 -12.77 21.66 13.55
N PHE A 326 -11.83 22.58 13.80
CA PHE A 326 -10.68 22.42 14.70
C PHE A 326 -10.22 23.76 15.25
N VAL A 327 -9.55 23.71 16.40
CA VAL A 327 -8.82 24.85 16.97
C VAL A 327 -7.41 24.80 16.43
N ASP A 328 -7.03 25.80 15.66
CA ASP A 328 -5.67 25.89 15.12
C ASP A 328 -4.73 26.45 16.21
N LEU A 329 -3.74 25.68 16.63
CA LEU A 329 -2.76 26.10 17.62
C LEU A 329 -1.82 27.19 17.08
N SER A 330 -1.69 27.31 15.77
CA SER A 330 -0.97 28.41 15.11
C SER A 330 -1.70 29.76 15.21
N GLY A 331 -2.89 29.77 15.79
CA GLY A 331 -3.90 30.83 15.78
C GLY A 331 -3.58 32.17 16.43
N GLY A 332 -2.34 32.36 16.91
CA GLY A 332 -1.87 33.71 17.32
C GLY A 332 -0.89 34.33 16.34
N ALA A 333 0.02 33.55 15.78
CA ALA A 333 1.10 34.05 14.93
C ALA A 333 0.79 34.02 13.42
N GLN A 334 -0.14 33.14 12.96
CA GLN A 334 -0.49 33.04 11.54
C GLN A 334 -1.58 34.03 11.07
N LYS A 335 -2.33 34.62 11.97
CA LYS A 335 -3.35 35.62 11.62
C LYS A 335 -2.76 36.93 11.04
N GLU A 336 -1.46 37.11 11.22
CA GLU A 336 -0.73 38.26 10.68
C GLU A 336 0.52 37.88 9.87
N LEU A 337 0.64 36.67 9.35
CA LEU A 337 1.50 36.51 8.18
C LEU A 337 0.83 37.31 7.09
N THR A 338 1.23 38.58 7.03
CA THR A 338 0.79 39.49 6.01
C THR A 338 0.96 38.75 4.69
N PHE A 339 -0.04 38.76 3.81
CA PHE A 339 0.02 38.14 2.46
C PHE A 339 1.39 38.40 1.78
N LEU A 340 2.00 39.55 2.08
CA LEU A 340 3.36 39.89 1.67
C LEU A 340 4.41 38.89 2.14
N TRP A 341 4.35 38.42 3.39
CA TRP A 341 5.28 37.39 3.92
C TRP A 341 5.08 36.04 3.26
N ALA A 342 3.83 35.66 2.94
CA ALA A 342 3.55 34.43 2.20
C ALA A 342 4.16 34.47 0.79
N LEU A 343 4.12 35.63 0.11
CA LEU A 343 4.78 35.85 -1.19
C LEU A 343 6.31 35.75 -1.08
N VAL A 344 6.90 36.36 -0.05
CA VAL A 344 8.35 36.28 0.19
C VAL A 344 8.77 34.83 0.47
N LEU A 345 8.03 34.12 1.31
CA LEU A 345 8.30 32.71 1.61
C LEU A 345 8.12 31.81 0.39
N ALA A 346 7.13 32.07 -0.45
CA ALA A 346 6.94 31.37 -1.72
C ALA A 346 8.13 31.58 -2.67
N ALA A 347 8.59 32.83 -2.82
CA ALA A 347 9.77 33.16 -3.62
C ALA A 347 11.04 32.52 -3.06
N LEU A 348 11.23 32.55 -1.73
CA LEU A 348 12.35 31.93 -1.06
C LEU A 348 12.33 30.39 -1.23
N GLY A 349 11.15 29.78 -1.10
CA GLY A 349 10.95 28.34 -1.37
C GLY A 349 11.35 27.97 -2.80
N GLY A 350 10.91 28.76 -3.77
CA GLY A 350 11.33 28.62 -5.18
C GLY A 350 12.85 28.77 -5.36
N LEU A 351 13.47 29.72 -4.67
CA LEU A 351 14.92 29.92 -4.72
C LEU A 351 15.68 28.71 -4.14
N ILE A 352 15.23 28.16 -3.02
CA ILE A 352 15.82 26.97 -2.39
C ILE A 352 15.78 25.75 -3.31
N LEU A 353 14.73 25.62 -4.15
CA LEU A 353 14.63 24.55 -5.13
C LEU A 353 15.77 24.53 -6.15
N ASN A 354 16.42 25.66 -6.43
CA ASN A 354 17.59 25.67 -7.30
C ASN A 354 18.78 24.89 -6.72
N ALA A 355 18.83 24.68 -5.41
CA ALA A 355 19.82 23.83 -4.75
C ALA A 355 19.53 22.34 -4.88
N MET A 356 18.34 21.97 -5.41
CA MET A 356 17.99 20.56 -5.61
C MET A 356 18.80 19.95 -6.76
N PRO A 357 19.26 18.70 -6.58
CA PRO A 357 20.18 18.07 -7.54
C PRO A 357 19.56 17.85 -8.93
N CYS A 358 18.22 17.77 -9.05
CA CYS A 358 17.53 17.59 -10.32
C CYS A 358 17.39 18.87 -11.16
N VAL A 359 17.41 20.05 -10.53
CA VAL A 359 17.34 21.35 -11.24
C VAL A 359 18.74 21.78 -11.71
N PHE A 360 19.75 21.42 -10.95
CA PHE A 360 21.13 21.86 -11.14
C PHE A 360 21.71 21.54 -12.53
N PRO A 361 21.54 20.33 -13.13
CA PRO A 361 22.06 20.03 -14.46
C PRO A 361 21.53 20.95 -15.56
N VAL A 362 20.23 21.30 -15.46
CA VAL A 362 19.58 22.20 -16.42
C VAL A 362 20.09 23.62 -16.26
N LEU A 363 20.32 24.06 -15.02
CA LEU A 363 20.96 25.35 -14.70
C LEU A 363 22.37 25.44 -15.25
N GLY A 364 23.19 24.42 -15.02
CA GLY A 364 24.59 24.39 -15.46
C GLY A 364 24.74 24.54 -16.97
N LEU A 365 23.94 23.80 -17.74
CA LEU A 365 23.94 23.87 -19.20
C LEU A 365 23.57 25.26 -19.72
N LYS A 366 22.65 25.95 -19.07
CA LYS A 366 22.18 27.29 -19.47
C LYS A 366 23.16 28.39 -19.08
N VAL A 367 23.74 28.34 -17.88
CA VAL A 367 24.79 29.28 -17.48
C VAL A 367 25.96 29.22 -18.47
N LEU A 368 26.30 28.01 -18.94
CA LEU A 368 27.27 27.81 -19.99
C LEU A 368 26.88 28.48 -21.30
N GLY A 369 25.60 28.34 -21.71
CA GLY A 369 25.06 29.03 -22.88
C GLY A 369 25.18 30.56 -22.77
N PHE A 370 24.92 31.13 -21.58
CA PHE A 370 25.09 32.57 -21.36
C PHE A 370 26.59 33.04 -21.40
N VAL A 371 27.49 32.22 -20.87
CA VAL A 371 28.94 32.53 -20.94
C VAL A 371 29.38 32.51 -22.40
N GLN A 372 28.88 31.62 -23.24
CA GLN A 372 29.19 31.57 -24.68
C GLN A 372 28.54 32.73 -25.45
N GLN A 373 27.41 33.24 -25.01
CA GLN A 373 26.71 34.38 -25.59
C GLN A 373 27.15 35.73 -25.00
N SER A 374 28.12 35.75 -24.09
CA SER A 374 28.59 36.99 -23.43
C SER A 374 29.25 38.02 -24.39
N GLY A 375 29.37 37.69 -25.66
CA GLY A 375 29.79 38.59 -26.74
C GLY A 375 28.63 39.19 -27.57
N GLU A 376 27.37 38.79 -27.31
CA GLU A 376 26.20 39.32 -28.02
C GLU A 376 25.56 40.54 -27.36
N ASP A 377 24.64 41.22 -28.08
CA ASP A 377 23.88 42.35 -27.57
C ASP A 377 23.22 42.07 -26.23
N ALA A 378 23.50 42.86 -25.19
CA ALA A 378 22.90 42.74 -23.87
C ALA A 378 21.34 42.75 -23.89
N ALA A 379 20.72 43.34 -24.90
CA ALA A 379 19.28 43.33 -25.10
C ALA A 379 18.76 41.94 -25.49
N LYS A 380 19.49 41.17 -26.30
CA LYS A 380 19.15 39.79 -26.67
C LYS A 380 19.23 38.86 -25.47
N VAL A 381 20.31 38.98 -24.68
CA VAL A 381 20.50 38.18 -23.46
C VAL A 381 19.33 38.39 -22.48
N ARG A 382 18.92 39.66 -22.27
CA ARG A 382 17.76 39.99 -21.40
C ARG A 382 16.50 39.39 -21.91
N LEU A 383 16.25 39.50 -23.23
CA LEU A 383 15.03 38.94 -23.85
C LEU A 383 14.96 37.39 -23.70
N HIS A 384 16.08 36.69 -23.90
CA HIS A 384 16.15 35.25 -23.70
C HIS A 384 15.87 34.85 -22.25
N GLY A 385 16.36 35.63 -21.27
CA GLY A 385 16.08 35.40 -19.85
C GLY A 385 14.60 35.62 -19.49
N LEU A 386 13.97 36.66 -20.03
CA LEU A 386 12.55 36.94 -19.84
C LEU A 386 11.67 35.85 -20.45
N VAL A 387 11.99 35.41 -21.67
CA VAL A 387 11.23 34.35 -22.36
C VAL A 387 11.38 33.00 -21.66
N PHE A 388 12.56 32.68 -21.12
CA PHE A 388 12.75 31.52 -20.26
C PHE A 388 11.87 31.58 -18.99
N THR A 389 11.86 32.72 -18.31
CA THR A 389 11.04 32.95 -17.12
C THR A 389 9.54 32.81 -17.46
N LEU A 390 9.13 33.36 -18.62
CA LEU A 390 7.76 33.22 -19.11
C LEU A 390 7.39 31.74 -19.35
N GLY A 391 8.26 30.97 -19.99
CA GLY A 391 8.05 29.53 -20.20
C GLY A 391 7.88 28.77 -18.88
N LEU A 392 8.70 29.07 -17.88
CA LEU A 392 8.58 28.51 -16.54
C LEU A 392 7.24 28.89 -15.87
N LEU A 393 6.86 30.18 -15.89
CA LEU A 393 5.62 30.66 -15.29
C LEU A 393 4.38 30.08 -15.96
N VAL A 394 4.33 30.03 -17.30
CA VAL A 394 3.22 29.44 -18.05
C VAL A 394 3.03 27.98 -17.69
N THR A 395 4.11 27.23 -17.54
CA THR A 395 4.03 25.81 -17.14
C THR A 395 3.55 25.67 -15.69
N MET A 396 4.00 26.54 -14.78
CA MET A 396 3.50 26.59 -13.41
C MET A 396 2.00 26.93 -13.35
N TRP A 397 1.55 27.89 -14.13
CA TRP A 397 0.12 28.26 -14.21
C TRP A 397 -0.71 27.14 -14.82
N ALA A 398 -0.22 26.46 -15.86
CA ALA A 398 -0.89 25.31 -16.43
C ALA A 398 -1.04 24.18 -15.39
N LEU A 399 0.01 23.88 -14.65
CA LEU A 399 -0.01 22.86 -13.58
C LEU A 399 -0.98 23.25 -12.45
N ALA A 400 -0.90 24.49 -11.96
CA ALA A 400 -1.81 25.02 -10.96
C ALA A 400 -3.27 25.02 -11.44
N GLY A 401 -3.50 25.46 -12.68
CA GLY A 401 -4.82 25.47 -13.30
C GLY A 401 -5.44 24.08 -13.43
N VAL A 402 -4.65 23.09 -13.85
CA VAL A 402 -5.09 21.68 -13.92
C VAL A 402 -5.47 21.17 -12.53
N LEU A 403 -4.64 21.42 -11.52
CA LEU A 403 -4.92 20.99 -10.14
C LEU A 403 -6.18 21.67 -9.58
N ILE A 404 -6.33 22.97 -9.78
CA ILE A 404 -7.53 23.72 -9.35
C ILE A 404 -8.77 23.19 -10.08
N ALA A 405 -8.70 22.99 -11.40
CA ALA A 405 -9.81 22.48 -12.19
C ALA A 405 -10.21 21.05 -11.77
N LEU A 406 -9.25 20.16 -11.54
CA LEU A 406 -9.52 18.81 -11.08
C LEU A 406 -10.13 18.79 -9.67
N ASN A 407 -9.62 19.63 -8.75
CA ASN A 407 -10.21 19.75 -7.41
C ASN A 407 -11.63 20.33 -7.43
N THR A 408 -11.90 21.33 -8.30
CA THR A 408 -13.25 21.88 -8.48
C THR A 408 -14.20 20.90 -9.17
N ALA A 409 -13.67 20.01 -10.02
CA ALA A 409 -14.42 18.91 -10.64
C ALA A 409 -14.65 17.70 -9.69
N GLY A 410 -14.19 17.78 -8.43
CA GLY A 410 -14.40 16.73 -7.42
C GLY A 410 -13.33 15.64 -7.40
N ALA A 411 -12.26 15.74 -8.18
CA ALA A 411 -11.21 14.73 -8.25
C ALA A 411 -10.33 14.66 -6.98
N ARG A 412 -10.48 15.57 -6.00
CA ARG A 412 -9.85 15.58 -4.66
C ARG A 412 -8.40 15.15 -4.66
N LEU A 413 -7.56 15.76 -5.50
CA LEU A 413 -6.14 15.46 -5.62
C LEU A 413 -5.32 16.36 -4.70
N GLY A 414 -4.54 15.75 -3.80
CA GLY A 414 -3.54 16.43 -2.98
C GLY A 414 -2.19 16.60 -3.69
N TRP A 415 -1.34 17.52 -3.22
CA TRP A 415 0.02 17.62 -3.71
C TRP A 415 0.86 16.41 -3.26
N GLY A 416 1.52 15.75 -4.18
CA GLY A 416 2.33 14.55 -3.88
C GLY A 416 1.59 13.21 -4.08
N PHE A 417 0.32 13.21 -4.52
CA PHE A 417 -0.42 11.98 -4.83
C PHE A 417 0.35 11.05 -5.80
N GLN A 418 1.14 11.62 -6.70
CA GLN A 418 1.96 10.85 -7.64
C GLN A 418 2.95 9.93 -6.91
N GLN A 419 3.43 10.33 -5.72
CA GLN A 419 4.41 9.56 -4.95
C GLN A 419 3.79 8.35 -4.21
N GLN A 420 2.48 8.26 -4.16
CA GLN A 420 1.75 7.10 -3.64
C GLN A 420 1.68 5.96 -4.67
N SER A 421 1.94 6.26 -5.94
CA SER A 421 1.98 5.25 -7.00
C SER A 421 3.38 4.62 -7.11
N PRO A 422 3.53 3.30 -6.86
CA PRO A 422 4.81 2.61 -7.04
C PRO A 422 5.37 2.74 -8.46
N GLY A 423 4.50 2.79 -9.47
CA GLY A 423 4.90 2.96 -10.87
C GLY A 423 5.54 4.32 -11.13
N PHE A 424 4.96 5.40 -10.59
CA PHE A 424 5.54 6.73 -10.69
C PHE A 424 6.88 6.82 -9.93
N MET A 425 6.96 6.21 -8.74
CA MET A 425 8.19 6.15 -7.96
C MET A 425 9.31 5.42 -8.71
N ALA A 426 9.00 4.26 -9.31
CA ALA A 426 9.95 3.51 -10.13
C ALA A 426 10.47 4.34 -11.32
N PHE A 427 9.58 5.08 -12.00
CA PHE A 427 9.94 5.98 -13.09
C PHE A 427 10.91 7.10 -12.63
N ILE A 428 10.60 7.77 -11.52
CA ILE A 428 11.46 8.85 -10.98
C ILE A 428 12.80 8.31 -10.53
N ILE A 429 12.85 7.17 -9.85
CA ILE A 429 14.08 6.50 -9.43
C ILE A 429 14.96 6.20 -10.66
N ALA A 430 14.40 5.61 -11.71
CA ALA A 430 15.12 5.30 -12.94
C ALA A 430 15.63 6.56 -13.67
N LEU A 431 14.80 7.60 -13.74
CA LEU A 431 15.14 8.90 -14.34
C LEU A 431 16.30 9.56 -13.62
N LEU A 432 16.20 9.72 -12.27
CA LEU A 432 17.24 10.35 -11.45
C LEU A 432 18.55 9.55 -11.48
N PHE A 433 18.44 8.22 -11.48
CA PHE A 433 19.59 7.34 -11.58
C PHE A 433 20.32 7.49 -12.92
N LEU A 434 19.59 7.54 -14.04
CA LEU A 434 20.18 7.77 -15.37
C LEU A 434 20.81 9.17 -15.47
N LEU A 435 20.16 10.20 -14.91
CA LEU A 435 20.75 11.54 -14.84
C LEU A 435 22.02 11.56 -13.98
N GLY A 436 22.03 10.84 -12.85
CA GLY A 436 23.22 10.68 -12.02
C GLY A 436 24.38 10.00 -12.76
N LEU A 437 24.10 8.93 -13.50
CA LEU A 437 25.10 8.26 -14.34
C LEU A 437 25.61 9.14 -15.48
N ASN A 438 24.76 9.97 -16.07
CA ASN A 438 25.14 10.94 -17.08
C ASN A 438 26.08 12.01 -16.50
N LEU A 439 25.76 12.53 -15.31
CA LEU A 439 26.63 13.50 -14.59
C LEU A 439 27.96 12.86 -14.18
N ALA A 440 27.95 11.57 -13.80
CA ALA A 440 29.16 10.83 -13.48
C ALA A 440 30.04 10.49 -14.72
N GLY A 441 29.57 10.81 -15.94
CA GLY A 441 30.33 10.59 -17.16
C GLY A 441 30.31 9.15 -17.67
N VAL A 442 29.41 8.29 -17.16
CA VAL A 442 29.26 6.89 -17.64
C VAL A 442 28.81 6.86 -19.10
N PHE A 443 27.98 7.80 -19.49
CA PHE A 443 27.56 8.04 -20.87
C PHE A 443 27.26 9.53 -21.08
N GLU A 444 27.42 10.01 -22.27
CA GLU A 444 27.08 11.37 -22.64
C GLU A 444 25.78 11.35 -23.48
N TRP A 445 24.69 11.81 -22.87
CA TRP A 445 23.44 12.00 -23.58
C TRP A 445 23.45 13.45 -24.13
N GLY A 446 23.49 13.58 -25.42
CA GLY A 446 23.40 14.91 -26.02
C GLY A 446 24.20 15.13 -27.29
N THR A 447 25.27 14.38 -27.54
CA THR A 447 26.03 14.52 -28.80
C THR A 447 25.35 13.85 -30.01
N GLY A 448 24.38 12.93 -29.75
CA GLY A 448 23.65 12.22 -30.81
C GLY A 448 22.15 12.55 -30.94
N LEU A 449 21.53 13.06 -29.86
CA LEU A 449 20.09 13.48 -29.88
C LEU A 449 19.89 14.91 -30.38
N VAL A 450 20.97 15.69 -30.49
CA VAL A 450 20.97 16.98 -31.17
C VAL A 450 20.41 16.85 -32.60
N GLY A 451 20.44 15.64 -33.19
CA GLY A 451 19.90 15.39 -34.55
C GLY A 451 18.41 15.03 -34.65
N VAL A 452 17.73 14.55 -33.59
CA VAL A 452 16.34 14.05 -33.71
C VAL A 452 15.33 14.88 -32.87
N GLY A 453 15.75 15.43 -31.73
CA GLY A 453 14.96 16.41 -30.96
C GLY A 453 15.54 17.83 -31.00
N GLY A 454 16.75 17.98 -31.56
CA GLY A 454 17.49 19.20 -31.71
C GLY A 454 16.80 20.29 -32.53
N GLY A 455 15.89 19.92 -33.41
CA GLY A 455 15.14 20.88 -34.21
C GLY A 455 14.26 21.86 -33.39
N LEU A 456 13.90 21.52 -32.16
CA LEU A 456 13.16 22.42 -31.24
C LEU A 456 14.08 23.10 -30.22
N MET A 457 15.19 22.46 -29.80
CA MET A 457 16.18 23.04 -28.86
C MET A 457 17.30 23.80 -29.60
N GLU A 458 17.60 23.46 -30.84
CA GLU A 458 18.65 24.04 -31.67
C GLU A 458 18.15 25.23 -32.53
N LYS A 459 16.85 25.51 -32.52
CA LYS A 459 16.38 26.82 -32.96
C LYS A 459 16.97 27.84 -31.97
N GLN A 460 18.16 28.36 -32.32
CA GLN A 460 18.76 29.55 -31.71
C GLN A 460 17.70 30.67 -31.80
N GLY A 461 16.91 30.80 -30.74
CA GLY A 461 15.84 31.76 -30.75
C GLY A 461 15.00 31.73 -29.48
N LEU A 462 14.07 32.65 -29.37
CA LEU A 462 13.16 32.84 -28.23
C LEU A 462 12.37 31.55 -27.87
N ALA A 463 11.95 30.80 -28.91
CA ALA A 463 11.22 29.54 -28.71
C ALA A 463 12.03 28.51 -27.90
N GLY A 464 13.34 28.34 -28.20
CA GLY A 464 14.19 27.42 -27.44
C GLY A 464 14.34 27.82 -25.97
N SER A 465 14.37 29.11 -25.65
CA SER A 465 14.41 29.63 -24.29
C SER A 465 13.08 29.35 -23.55
N PHE A 466 11.94 29.50 -24.20
CA PHE A 466 10.63 29.21 -23.65
C PHE A 466 10.49 27.71 -23.27
N PHE A 467 10.77 26.83 -24.23
CA PHE A 467 10.67 25.38 -23.99
C PHE A 467 11.66 24.87 -22.94
N THR A 468 12.84 25.47 -22.84
CA THR A 468 13.79 25.11 -21.78
C THR A 468 13.24 25.53 -20.40
N GLY A 469 12.61 26.68 -20.27
CA GLY A 469 11.92 27.11 -19.04
C GLY A 469 10.79 26.14 -18.66
N ALA A 470 9.98 25.74 -19.61
CA ALA A 470 8.92 24.77 -19.42
C ALA A 470 9.46 23.41 -18.98
N LEU A 471 10.51 22.91 -19.63
CA LEU A 471 11.15 21.63 -19.28
C LEU A 471 11.77 21.66 -17.88
N THR A 472 12.37 22.79 -17.49
CA THR A 472 12.95 22.97 -16.15
C THR A 472 11.87 22.76 -15.07
N THR A 473 10.69 23.32 -15.27
CA THR A 473 9.54 23.15 -14.36
C THR A 473 9.09 21.69 -14.27
N LEU A 474 8.95 21.03 -15.42
CA LEU A 474 8.53 19.61 -15.47
C LEU A 474 9.52 18.69 -14.74
N VAL A 475 10.83 18.90 -14.93
CA VAL A 475 11.87 18.10 -14.27
C VAL A 475 11.97 18.42 -12.78
N ALA A 476 11.70 19.66 -12.36
CA ALA A 476 11.77 20.07 -10.95
C ALA A 476 10.57 19.59 -10.12
N THR A 477 9.39 19.41 -10.74
CA THR A 477 8.13 19.10 -10.04
C THR A 477 8.20 17.81 -9.22
N PRO A 478 8.65 16.64 -9.72
CA PRO A 478 8.66 15.40 -8.95
C PRO A 478 9.59 15.41 -7.74
N CYS A 479 10.70 16.14 -7.80
CA CYS A 479 11.64 16.21 -6.67
C CYS A 479 11.22 17.23 -5.60
N SER A 480 10.34 18.17 -5.94
CA SER A 480 9.84 19.15 -4.98
C SER A 480 8.76 18.60 -4.06
N GLY A 481 8.06 17.51 -4.48
CA GLY A 481 6.94 16.92 -3.76
C GLY A 481 7.19 16.64 -2.28
N PRO A 482 8.27 15.91 -1.91
CA PRO A 482 8.54 15.54 -0.51
C PRO A 482 8.79 16.73 0.43
N PHE A 483 9.28 17.87 -0.11
CA PHE A 483 9.71 19.01 0.68
C PHE A 483 8.66 20.14 0.72
N LEU A 484 7.84 20.24 -0.32
CA LEU A 484 6.90 21.35 -0.49
C LEU A 484 5.45 21.01 -0.20
N GLY A 485 5.17 19.76 0.20
CA GLY A 485 3.80 19.30 0.45
C GLY A 485 2.99 20.25 1.32
N ALA A 486 3.55 20.67 2.47
CA ALA A 486 2.87 21.57 3.40
C ALA A 486 2.62 22.98 2.79
N ALA A 487 3.60 23.57 2.10
CA ALA A 487 3.46 24.89 1.47
C ALA A 487 2.43 24.87 0.33
N MET A 488 2.43 23.79 -0.47
CA MET A 488 1.47 23.62 -1.56
C MET A 488 0.07 23.28 -1.05
N GLY A 489 -0.05 22.50 0.05
CA GLY A 489 -1.32 22.25 0.73
C GLY A 489 -1.96 23.54 1.23
N PHE A 490 -1.17 24.46 1.81
CA PHE A 490 -1.63 25.79 2.20
C PHE A 490 -2.11 26.61 0.97
N THR A 491 -1.32 26.58 -0.12
CA THR A 491 -1.64 27.31 -1.35
C THR A 491 -2.95 26.85 -1.98
N LEU A 492 -3.20 25.54 -2.01
CA LEU A 492 -4.43 24.97 -2.61
C LEU A 492 -5.70 25.26 -1.79
N ARG A 493 -5.57 25.67 -0.52
CA ARG A 493 -6.70 26.13 0.32
C ARG A 493 -7.09 27.57 0.06
N GLN A 494 -6.24 28.37 -0.59
CA GLN A 494 -6.52 29.75 -0.90
C GLN A 494 -7.51 29.86 -2.08
N PRO A 495 -8.25 30.98 -2.19
CA PRO A 495 -9.03 31.27 -3.39
C PRO A 495 -8.18 31.13 -4.65
N PRO A 496 -8.72 30.65 -5.78
CA PRO A 496 -7.95 30.35 -6.99
C PRO A 496 -7.04 31.49 -7.47
N ALA A 497 -7.49 32.73 -7.35
CA ALA A 497 -6.70 33.92 -7.71
C ALA A 497 -5.46 34.08 -6.82
N LEU A 498 -5.61 33.89 -5.51
CA LEU A 498 -4.48 33.99 -4.57
C LEU A 498 -3.52 32.79 -4.73
N ALA A 499 -4.04 31.61 -5.01
CA ALA A 499 -3.22 30.44 -5.32
C ALA A 499 -2.34 30.71 -6.56
N LEU A 500 -2.90 31.24 -7.65
CA LEU A 500 -2.12 31.60 -8.84
C LEU A 500 -1.04 32.64 -8.56
N VAL A 501 -1.31 33.63 -7.71
CA VAL A 501 -0.30 34.63 -7.30
C VAL A 501 0.82 33.95 -6.53
N LEU A 502 0.54 33.05 -5.57
CA LEU A 502 1.54 32.31 -4.83
C LEU A 502 2.39 31.43 -5.75
N PHE A 503 1.78 30.72 -6.70
CA PHE A 503 2.51 29.93 -7.71
C PHE A 503 3.38 30.83 -8.62
N THR A 504 2.96 32.06 -8.89
CA THR A 504 3.75 33.05 -9.66
C THR A 504 5.02 33.41 -8.90
N PHE A 505 4.90 33.78 -7.62
CA PHE A 505 6.06 34.14 -6.80
C PHE A 505 6.99 32.95 -6.56
N PHE A 506 6.44 31.76 -6.41
CA PHE A 506 7.21 30.55 -6.34
C PHE A 506 8.00 30.27 -7.64
N GLY A 507 7.36 30.39 -8.79
CA GLY A 507 8.02 30.28 -10.10
C GLY A 507 9.07 31.38 -10.33
N LEU A 508 8.81 32.61 -9.89
CA LEU A 508 9.78 33.70 -9.92
C LEU A 508 10.99 33.38 -9.04
N GLY A 509 10.80 32.75 -7.86
CA GLY A 509 11.88 32.28 -7.02
C GLY A 509 12.79 31.28 -7.73
N ILE A 510 12.24 30.32 -8.45
CA ILE A 510 13.02 29.38 -9.28
C ILE A 510 13.77 30.12 -10.40
N ALA A 511 13.12 31.08 -11.05
CA ALA A 511 13.71 31.84 -12.15
C ALA A 511 14.74 32.89 -11.69
N LEU A 512 14.75 33.25 -10.39
CA LEU A 512 15.49 34.40 -9.85
C LEU A 512 16.99 34.41 -10.19
N PRO A 513 17.77 33.32 -10.01
CA PRO A 513 19.19 33.30 -10.36
C PRO A 513 19.42 33.62 -11.83
N TYR A 514 18.54 33.12 -12.67
CA TYR A 514 18.53 33.30 -14.10
C TYR A 514 18.23 34.72 -14.51
N LEU A 515 17.16 35.24 -13.90
CA LEU A 515 16.70 36.60 -14.14
C LEU A 515 17.77 37.61 -13.78
N ILE A 516 18.43 37.41 -12.64
CA ILE A 516 19.56 38.29 -12.18
C ILE A 516 20.69 38.23 -13.19
N LEU A 517 21.12 37.03 -13.62
CA LEU A 517 22.22 36.90 -14.57
C LEU A 517 21.91 37.48 -15.95
N SER A 518 20.64 37.40 -16.38
CA SER A 518 20.22 37.94 -17.67
C SER A 518 20.01 39.45 -17.66
N LEU A 519 19.54 40.03 -16.55
CA LEU A 519 19.34 41.46 -16.40
C LEU A 519 20.66 42.21 -16.16
N PHE A 520 21.60 41.57 -15.46
CA PHE A 520 22.90 42.11 -15.15
C PHE A 520 24.03 41.27 -15.77
N PRO A 521 24.26 41.32 -17.09
CA PRO A 521 25.27 40.49 -17.76
C PRO A 521 26.70 40.71 -17.21
N ARG A 522 26.96 41.86 -16.54
CA ARG A 522 28.25 42.14 -15.89
C ARG A 522 28.55 41.15 -14.76
N LEU A 523 27.55 40.57 -14.10
CA LEU A 523 27.76 39.56 -13.06
C LEU A 523 28.36 38.27 -13.62
N VAL A 524 28.16 37.97 -14.90
CA VAL A 524 28.73 36.79 -15.57
C VAL A 524 30.25 36.84 -15.54
N HIS A 525 30.88 38.05 -15.52
CA HIS A 525 32.31 38.21 -15.46
C HIS A 525 32.96 37.84 -14.10
N TYR A 526 32.16 37.78 -13.02
CA TYR A 526 32.59 37.28 -11.71
C TYR A 526 32.50 35.76 -11.59
N LEU A 527 31.83 35.07 -12.52
CA LEU A 527 31.80 33.60 -12.54
C LEU A 527 33.18 33.11 -13.07
N PRO A 528 33.72 32.06 -12.42
CA PRO A 528 34.96 31.47 -12.90
C PRO A 528 34.78 30.92 -14.31
N ARG A 529 35.75 31.16 -15.19
CA ARG A 529 35.71 30.72 -16.58
C ARG A 529 35.55 29.19 -16.66
N PRO A 530 34.71 28.66 -17.60
CA PRO A 530 34.58 27.23 -17.77
C PRO A 530 35.93 26.54 -18.01
N GLY A 531 36.21 25.51 -17.25
CA GLY A 531 37.48 24.77 -17.27
C GLY A 531 37.34 23.41 -16.56
N ALA A 532 38.48 22.76 -16.29
CA ALA A 532 38.52 21.43 -15.66
C ALA A 532 37.75 21.33 -14.31
N TRP A 533 37.66 22.43 -13.55
CA TRP A 533 36.91 22.49 -12.30
C TRP A 533 35.40 22.19 -12.50
N MET A 534 34.86 22.60 -13.65
CA MET A 534 33.42 22.40 -13.97
C MET A 534 33.10 20.92 -14.23
N GLU A 535 34.06 20.20 -14.84
CA GLU A 535 33.91 18.75 -15.04
C GLU A 535 33.95 18.01 -13.70
N THR A 536 34.88 18.37 -12.82
CA THR A 536 34.92 17.85 -11.45
C THR A 536 33.66 18.18 -10.68
N PHE A 537 33.14 19.41 -10.82
CA PHE A 537 31.92 19.84 -10.17
C PHE A 537 30.67 19.09 -10.72
N LYS A 538 30.58 18.86 -12.04
CA LYS A 538 29.54 18.04 -12.66
C LYS A 538 29.54 16.63 -12.08
N VAL A 539 30.70 16.00 -11.98
CA VAL A 539 30.82 14.65 -11.38
C VAL A 539 30.47 14.68 -9.88
N ALA A 540 30.89 15.70 -9.14
CA ALA A 540 30.55 15.86 -7.73
C ALA A 540 29.04 15.96 -7.51
N MET A 541 28.29 16.58 -8.43
CA MET A 541 26.83 16.68 -8.36
C MET A 541 26.11 15.34 -8.63
N ALA A 542 26.79 14.33 -9.17
CA ALA A 542 26.22 13.00 -9.27
C ALA A 542 25.95 12.36 -7.89
N PHE A 543 26.75 12.68 -6.86
CA PHE A 543 26.58 12.10 -5.52
C PHE A 543 25.28 12.54 -4.83
N PRO A 544 24.90 13.82 -4.76
CA PRO A 544 23.58 14.24 -4.26
C PRO A 544 22.41 13.64 -5.05
N MET A 545 22.57 13.47 -6.39
CA MET A 545 21.56 12.80 -7.21
C MET A 545 21.35 11.35 -6.77
N LEU A 546 22.44 10.59 -6.62
CA LEU A 546 22.39 9.20 -6.17
C LEU A 546 21.88 9.10 -4.73
N ALA A 547 22.21 10.03 -3.85
CA ALA A 547 21.64 10.12 -2.50
C ALA A 547 20.11 10.30 -2.54
N THR A 548 19.61 11.12 -3.47
CA THR A 548 18.16 11.28 -3.69
C THR A 548 17.53 9.99 -4.22
N VAL A 549 18.20 9.25 -5.10
CA VAL A 549 17.76 7.91 -5.54
C VAL A 549 17.63 6.96 -4.36
N ILE A 550 18.61 6.94 -3.44
CA ILE A 550 18.54 6.09 -2.22
C ILE A 550 17.34 6.47 -1.36
N TYR A 551 17.05 7.76 -1.20
CA TYR A 551 15.86 8.22 -0.48
C TYR A 551 14.55 7.72 -1.10
N PHE A 552 14.40 7.83 -2.43
CA PHE A 552 13.23 7.32 -3.13
C PHE A 552 13.15 5.78 -3.14
N LEU A 553 14.28 5.08 -3.19
CA LEU A 553 14.34 3.62 -3.04
C LEU A 553 13.85 3.17 -1.66
N HIS A 554 14.19 3.90 -0.60
CA HIS A 554 13.67 3.63 0.74
C HIS A 554 12.14 3.74 0.76
N SER A 555 11.58 4.82 0.21
CA SER A 555 10.12 5.01 0.09
C SER A 555 9.45 3.96 -0.79
N PHE A 556 10.07 3.60 -1.92
CA PHE A 556 9.60 2.54 -2.81
C PHE A 556 9.59 1.17 -2.11
N GLY A 557 10.63 0.87 -1.33
CA GLY A 557 10.70 -0.36 -0.54
C GLY A 557 9.60 -0.43 0.54
N ALA A 558 9.21 0.71 1.11
CA ALA A 558 8.07 0.77 2.04
C ALA A 558 6.71 0.49 1.35
N GLN A 559 6.59 0.84 0.06
CA GLN A 559 5.38 0.59 -0.74
C GLN A 559 5.29 -0.83 -1.29
N THR A 560 6.42 -1.43 -1.70
CA THR A 560 6.46 -2.68 -2.45
C THR A 560 7.11 -3.85 -1.69
N GLY A 561 7.63 -3.60 -0.49
CA GLY A 561 8.32 -4.58 0.32
C GLY A 561 9.74 -4.92 -0.16
N ARG A 562 10.36 -5.90 0.49
CA ARG A 562 11.75 -6.32 0.18
C ARG A 562 11.89 -6.89 -1.23
N GLY A 563 10.90 -7.67 -1.69
CA GLY A 563 10.89 -8.25 -3.03
C GLY A 563 10.90 -7.19 -4.11
N GLY A 564 10.00 -6.20 -4.03
CA GLY A 564 9.93 -5.09 -4.97
C GLY A 564 11.20 -4.24 -4.96
N LEU A 565 11.77 -3.96 -3.78
CA LEU A 565 13.04 -3.23 -3.66
C LEU A 565 14.19 -3.98 -4.34
N THR A 566 14.28 -5.31 -4.15
CA THR A 566 15.33 -6.11 -4.79
C THR A 566 15.20 -6.12 -6.30
N LEU A 567 13.99 -6.31 -6.85
CA LEU A 567 13.74 -6.24 -8.28
C LEU A 567 14.05 -4.86 -8.85
N MET A 568 13.76 -3.79 -8.13
CA MET A 568 14.11 -2.43 -8.54
C MET A 568 15.62 -2.21 -8.58
N LEU A 569 16.39 -2.74 -7.62
CA LEU A 569 17.85 -2.70 -7.64
C LEU A 569 18.41 -3.46 -8.84
N VAL A 570 17.85 -4.63 -9.20
CA VAL A 570 18.20 -5.36 -10.43
C VAL A 570 17.89 -4.54 -11.67
N ALA A 571 16.73 -3.88 -11.73
CA ALA A 571 16.37 -2.98 -12.82
C ALA A 571 17.37 -1.83 -12.98
N LEU A 572 17.80 -1.21 -11.88
CA LEU A 572 18.82 -0.16 -11.91
C LEU A 572 20.18 -0.67 -12.36
N LEU A 573 20.57 -1.88 -11.96
CA LEU A 573 21.81 -2.52 -12.44
C LEU A 573 21.77 -2.75 -13.96
N LEU A 574 20.65 -3.24 -14.49
CA LEU A 574 20.44 -3.42 -15.92
C LEU A 574 20.45 -2.09 -16.68
N LEU A 575 19.85 -1.03 -16.12
CA LEU A 575 19.92 0.32 -16.67
C LEU A 575 21.35 0.86 -16.69
N ALA A 576 22.10 0.66 -15.60
CA ALA A 576 23.51 1.07 -15.53
C ALA A 576 24.35 0.35 -16.59
N LEU A 577 24.12 -0.97 -16.75
CA LEU A 577 24.80 -1.76 -17.79
C LEU A 577 24.42 -1.27 -19.19
N GLY A 578 23.15 -1.01 -19.45
CA GLY A 578 22.67 -0.43 -20.71
C GLY A 578 23.30 0.92 -21.02
N ALA A 579 23.34 1.82 -20.02
CA ALA A 579 23.97 3.12 -20.13
C ALA A 579 25.48 3.02 -20.41
N TRP A 580 26.17 2.11 -19.74
CA TRP A 580 27.62 1.88 -19.96
C TRP A 580 27.89 1.29 -21.36
N ILE A 581 27.08 0.31 -21.81
CA ILE A 581 27.16 -0.23 -23.17
C ILE A 581 26.98 0.91 -24.20
N TYR A 582 25.94 1.73 -23.99
CA TYR A 582 25.67 2.88 -24.85
C TYR A 582 26.90 3.81 -24.93
N GLY A 583 27.41 4.29 -23.82
CA GLY A 583 28.56 5.19 -23.77
C GLY A 583 29.83 4.59 -24.43
N ARG A 584 30.03 3.28 -24.23
CA ARG A 584 31.26 2.62 -24.71
C ARG A 584 31.26 2.23 -26.19
N TRP A 585 30.11 1.75 -26.70
CA TRP A 585 30.04 1.18 -28.06
C TRP A 585 29.33 2.04 -29.09
N THR A 586 28.57 3.06 -28.70
CA THR A 586 27.89 3.93 -29.68
C THR A 586 28.69 5.19 -30.02
N ALA A 587 29.88 5.37 -29.44
CA ALA A 587 30.77 6.49 -29.71
C ALA A 587 31.12 6.62 -31.22
N PRO A 588 31.22 7.86 -31.76
CA PRO A 588 31.40 8.11 -33.20
C PRO A 588 32.63 7.47 -33.83
N HIS A 589 33.68 7.22 -33.03
CA HIS A 589 34.94 6.59 -33.51
C HIS A 589 34.84 5.06 -33.67
N ARG A 590 33.72 4.43 -33.37
CA ARG A 590 33.49 2.99 -33.48
C ARG A 590 32.94 2.63 -34.88
N THR A 591 33.22 1.39 -35.33
CA THR A 591 32.66 0.86 -36.57
C THR A 591 31.15 0.81 -36.60
N ALA A 592 30.52 0.94 -37.76
CA ALA A 592 29.06 0.91 -37.87
C ALA A 592 28.44 -0.40 -37.30
N ALA A 593 29.14 -1.54 -37.48
CA ALA A 593 28.72 -2.83 -36.93
C ALA A 593 28.76 -2.83 -35.39
N ALA A 594 29.83 -2.29 -34.76
CA ALA A 594 29.95 -2.17 -33.33
C ALA A 594 28.86 -1.22 -32.72
N ARG A 595 28.57 -0.12 -33.43
CA ARG A 595 27.52 0.82 -33.03
C ARG A 595 26.13 0.19 -33.05
N ARG A 596 25.81 -0.54 -34.16
CA ARG A 596 24.52 -1.25 -34.24
C ARG A 596 24.41 -2.34 -33.17
N GLY A 597 25.45 -3.15 -32.96
CA GLY A 597 25.48 -4.17 -31.93
C GLY A 597 25.33 -3.56 -30.50
N GLY A 598 26.05 -2.46 -30.24
CA GLY A 598 25.95 -1.72 -28.97
C GLY A 598 24.54 -1.15 -28.73
N LEU A 599 23.90 -0.60 -29.77
CA LEU A 599 22.55 -0.10 -29.70
C LEU A 599 21.54 -1.22 -29.37
N VAL A 600 21.63 -2.35 -30.08
CA VAL A 600 20.77 -3.53 -29.85
C VAL A 600 20.95 -4.03 -28.41
N ALA A 601 22.17 -4.17 -27.93
CA ALA A 601 22.46 -4.62 -26.59
C ALA A 601 21.91 -3.62 -25.51
N THR A 602 22.02 -2.31 -25.77
CA THR A 602 21.43 -1.27 -24.93
C THR A 602 19.90 -1.39 -24.88
N VAL A 603 19.24 -1.54 -26.02
CA VAL A 603 17.79 -1.69 -26.10
C VAL A 603 17.33 -2.95 -25.34
N LEU A 604 18.05 -4.07 -25.48
CA LEU A 604 17.75 -5.29 -24.73
C LEU A 604 17.93 -5.11 -23.23
N ALA A 605 19.00 -4.44 -22.79
CA ALA A 605 19.23 -4.16 -21.37
C ALA A 605 18.13 -3.22 -20.78
N VAL A 606 17.74 -2.19 -21.53
CA VAL A 606 16.65 -1.29 -21.12
C VAL A 606 15.31 -2.02 -21.09
N ALA A 607 15.02 -2.87 -22.08
CA ALA A 607 13.80 -3.67 -22.10
C ALA A 607 13.73 -4.65 -20.90
N ALA A 608 14.84 -5.30 -20.56
CA ALA A 608 14.94 -6.16 -19.38
C ALA A 608 14.76 -5.35 -18.09
N ALA A 609 15.35 -4.15 -18.01
CA ALA A 609 15.18 -3.26 -16.86
C ALA A 609 13.73 -2.80 -16.68
N VAL A 610 13.07 -2.40 -17.75
CA VAL A 610 11.65 -2.01 -17.72
C VAL A 610 10.78 -3.19 -17.30
N TRP A 611 11.08 -4.37 -17.78
CA TRP A 611 10.33 -5.56 -17.41
C TRP A 611 10.50 -5.92 -15.92
N THR A 612 11.74 -5.94 -15.40
CA THR A 612 11.98 -6.17 -13.96
C THR A 612 11.40 -5.04 -13.09
N ALA A 613 11.45 -3.79 -13.55
CA ALA A 613 10.81 -2.67 -12.84
C ALA A 613 9.28 -2.81 -12.78
N ARG A 614 8.65 -3.31 -13.86
CA ARG A 614 7.20 -3.59 -13.86
C ARG A 614 6.83 -4.66 -12.84
N ASP A 615 7.62 -5.73 -12.74
CA ASP A 615 7.41 -6.78 -11.74
C ASP A 615 7.65 -6.22 -10.32
N ALA A 616 8.64 -5.32 -10.14
CA ALA A 616 8.87 -4.62 -8.88
C ALA A 616 7.68 -3.77 -8.42
N VAL A 617 7.04 -3.06 -9.36
CA VAL A 617 5.84 -2.24 -9.11
C VAL A 617 4.64 -3.10 -8.71
N GLY A 618 4.49 -4.29 -9.28
CA GLY A 618 3.44 -5.25 -8.95
C GLY A 618 3.63 -5.98 -7.62
N SER A 619 4.81 -5.83 -6.99
CA SER A 619 5.09 -6.47 -5.71
C SER A 619 4.30 -5.79 -4.59
N THR A 620 3.68 -6.59 -3.73
CA THR A 620 3.03 -6.09 -2.51
C THR A 620 4.00 -6.21 -1.33
N PRO A 621 3.92 -5.32 -0.31
CA PRO A 621 4.68 -5.49 0.91
C PRO A 621 4.40 -6.88 1.49
N GLU A 622 5.44 -7.67 1.68
CA GLU A 622 5.33 -8.93 2.41
C GLU A 622 4.84 -8.63 3.83
N SER A 623 3.96 -9.49 4.35
CA SER A 623 3.67 -9.51 5.78
C SER A 623 5.01 -9.55 6.52
N ARG A 624 5.19 -8.68 7.51
CA ARG A 624 6.45 -8.50 8.23
C ARG A 624 7.09 -9.84 8.56
N PRO A 625 8.39 -10.05 8.30
CA PRO A 625 9.04 -11.31 8.61
C PRO A 625 8.91 -11.62 10.11
N LEU A 626 8.85 -12.89 10.45
CA LEU A 626 8.65 -13.39 11.81
C LEU A 626 9.63 -12.73 12.81
N ASN A 627 10.88 -12.50 12.40
CA ASN A 627 11.86 -11.79 13.23
C ASN A 627 11.43 -10.36 13.61
N ASP A 628 10.77 -9.62 12.70
CA ASP A 628 10.25 -8.30 13.00
C ASP A 628 9.04 -8.37 13.94
N GLN A 629 8.24 -9.43 13.83
CA GLN A 629 7.13 -9.71 14.76
C GLN A 629 7.65 -10.09 16.14
N ILE A 630 8.68 -10.95 16.23
CA ILE A 630 9.36 -11.33 17.47
C ILE A 630 10.01 -10.10 18.12
N THR A 631 10.68 -9.24 17.35
CA THR A 631 11.28 -8.01 17.85
C THR A 631 10.21 -7.09 18.42
N GLN A 632 9.10 -6.92 17.71
CA GLN A 632 7.96 -6.12 18.20
C GLN A 632 7.33 -6.73 19.46
N LEU A 633 7.21 -8.05 19.51
CA LEU A 633 6.67 -8.73 20.68
C LEU A 633 7.60 -8.58 21.89
N SER A 634 8.92 -8.69 21.69
CA SER A 634 9.90 -8.48 22.75
C SER A 634 9.90 -7.03 23.27
N GLU A 635 9.78 -6.05 22.38
CA GLU A 635 9.66 -4.63 22.74
C GLU A 635 8.34 -4.34 23.47
N ARG A 636 7.23 -4.96 23.05
CA ARG A 636 5.93 -4.88 23.75
C ARG A 636 5.99 -5.49 25.14
N LEU A 637 6.65 -6.63 25.30
CA LEU A 637 6.88 -7.27 26.59
C LEU A 637 7.75 -6.40 27.51
N GLU A 638 8.81 -5.82 26.97
CA GLU A 638 9.67 -4.90 27.74
C GLU A 638 8.92 -3.65 28.19
N TYR A 639 8.07 -3.11 27.31
CA TYR A 639 7.17 -2.00 27.67
C TYR A 639 6.16 -2.42 28.76
N ALA A 640 5.52 -3.57 28.63
CA ALA A 640 4.58 -4.08 29.62
C ALA A 640 5.24 -4.28 31.00
N VAL A 641 6.46 -4.79 31.04
CA VAL A 641 7.24 -4.90 32.29
C VAL A 641 7.54 -3.52 32.87
N LYS A 642 7.90 -2.53 32.06
CA LYS A 642 8.18 -1.15 32.52
C LYS A 642 6.93 -0.39 32.94
N SER A 643 5.77 -0.68 32.36
CA SER A 643 4.50 0.00 32.58
C SER A 643 3.58 -0.65 33.65
N GLY A 644 4.07 -1.63 34.38
CA GLY A 644 3.33 -2.29 35.47
C GLY A 644 2.29 -3.31 35.02
N GLY A 645 2.52 -4.01 33.91
CA GLY A 645 1.76 -5.18 33.48
C GLY A 645 0.61 -4.91 32.52
N LYS A 646 0.45 -3.68 31.99
CA LYS A 646 -0.53 -3.39 30.95
C LYS A 646 0.09 -3.64 29.58
N LEU A 647 -0.35 -4.69 28.89
CA LEU A 647 -0.06 -4.93 27.49
C LEU A 647 -0.79 -3.90 26.62
N PRO A 648 -0.11 -3.30 25.62
CA PRO A 648 -0.79 -2.46 24.62
C PRO A 648 -1.76 -3.31 23.79
N ALA A 649 -2.82 -2.70 23.27
CA ALA A 649 -3.77 -3.35 22.38
C ALA A 649 -3.08 -4.01 21.17
N GLU A 650 -3.65 -5.08 20.64
CA GLU A 650 -3.08 -5.91 19.55
C GLU A 650 -2.82 -5.12 18.24
N SER A 651 -3.52 -4.00 18.05
CA SER A 651 -3.30 -3.02 16.98
C SER A 651 -2.10 -2.10 17.22
N ALA A 652 -1.48 -2.16 18.40
CA ALA A 652 -0.34 -1.31 18.74
C ALA A 652 0.93 -1.85 18.07
N THR A 653 1.48 -1.06 17.15
CA THR A 653 2.82 -1.30 16.62
C THR A 653 3.86 -1.12 17.74
N ALA A 654 4.95 -1.87 17.65
CA ALA A 654 6.12 -1.78 18.54
C ALA A 654 6.49 -0.35 18.90
N ALA A 655 7.18 -0.20 20.03
CA ALA A 655 7.64 1.09 20.53
C ALA A 655 8.13 2.00 19.40
N GLY A 656 7.29 2.96 19.05
CA GLY A 656 7.57 3.91 17.99
C GLY A 656 8.52 5.01 18.45
N PRO A 657 8.65 6.09 17.69
CA PRO A 657 9.48 7.22 18.07
C PRO A 657 9.16 7.70 19.49
N GLY A 658 10.19 7.91 20.31
CA GLY A 658 10.07 8.35 21.69
C GLY A 658 9.67 7.29 22.72
N GLY A 659 9.72 6.00 22.36
CA GLY A 659 9.30 4.90 23.26
C GLY A 659 7.79 4.85 23.50
N LEU A 660 6.99 5.57 22.70
CA LEU A 660 5.54 5.59 22.75
C LEU A 660 4.95 4.45 21.94
N VAL A 661 3.82 3.90 22.40
CA VAL A 661 3.09 2.84 21.69
C VAL A 661 2.16 3.46 20.67
N TRP A 662 2.40 3.24 19.39
CA TRP A 662 1.61 3.78 18.30
C TRP A 662 0.61 2.75 17.80
N GLU A 663 -0.66 3.10 17.78
CA GLU A 663 -1.73 2.30 17.19
C GLU A 663 -2.05 2.77 15.77
N LYS A 664 -2.59 1.88 14.93
CA LYS A 664 -3.10 2.28 13.61
C LYS A 664 -4.30 3.21 13.80
N TRP A 665 -4.30 4.32 13.08
CA TRP A 665 -5.43 5.24 13.09
C TRP A 665 -6.64 4.66 12.35
N SER A 666 -7.80 4.85 12.94
CA SER A 666 -9.10 4.84 12.27
C SER A 666 -10.04 5.81 12.98
N PRO A 667 -11.09 6.33 12.31
CA PRO A 667 -12.07 7.21 12.94
C PRO A 667 -12.74 6.56 14.16
N GLU A 668 -13.05 5.27 14.07
CA GLU A 668 -13.67 4.46 15.12
C GLU A 668 -12.75 4.38 16.35
N ARG A 669 -11.44 4.17 16.12
CA ARG A 669 -10.47 4.09 17.21
C ARG A 669 -10.30 5.41 17.94
N VAL A 670 -10.31 6.53 17.21
CA VAL A 670 -10.34 7.88 17.83
C VAL A 670 -11.58 8.05 18.69
N ALA A 671 -12.77 7.68 18.16
CA ALA A 671 -14.04 7.79 18.89
C ALA A 671 -14.03 6.92 20.16
N ALA A 672 -13.56 5.67 20.07
CA ALA A 672 -13.47 4.75 21.22
C ALA A 672 -12.54 5.29 22.32
N LEU A 673 -11.33 5.74 21.96
CA LEU A 673 -10.38 6.29 22.93
C LEU A 673 -10.91 7.56 23.63
N ARG A 674 -11.68 8.41 22.92
CA ARG A 674 -12.35 9.57 23.53
C ARG A 674 -13.47 9.14 24.48
N GLN A 675 -14.22 8.07 24.16
CA GLN A 675 -15.20 7.49 25.07
C GLN A 675 -14.55 6.91 26.34
N GLU A 676 -13.32 6.38 26.23
CA GLU A 676 -12.50 5.98 27.37
C GLU A 676 -11.98 7.17 28.21
N GLY A 677 -12.30 8.41 27.84
CA GLY A 677 -11.83 9.62 28.51
C GLY A 677 -10.35 9.93 28.29
N ARG A 678 -9.79 9.49 27.17
CA ARG A 678 -8.37 9.69 26.82
C ARG A 678 -8.18 10.80 25.81
N VAL A 679 -7.12 11.57 25.97
CA VAL A 679 -6.62 12.46 24.93
C VAL A 679 -6.02 11.61 23.81
N VAL A 680 -6.23 11.99 22.54
CA VAL A 680 -5.72 11.21 21.39
C VAL A 680 -4.87 12.12 20.50
N PHE A 681 -3.59 11.76 20.34
CA PHE A 681 -2.69 12.39 19.38
C PHE A 681 -2.67 11.57 18.09
N VAL A 682 -2.88 12.23 16.95
CA VAL A 682 -2.88 11.58 15.62
C VAL A 682 -1.82 12.22 14.74
N ASP A 683 -0.93 11.38 14.17
CA ASP A 683 0.09 11.79 13.19
C ASP A 683 -0.30 11.28 11.79
N PHE A 684 -0.77 12.19 10.92
CA PHE A 684 -0.95 11.90 9.49
C PHE A 684 0.38 12.05 8.77
N THR A 685 0.93 10.93 8.34
CA THR A 685 2.33 10.79 7.89
C THR A 685 2.46 9.85 6.69
N ALA A 686 3.61 9.91 6.01
CA ALA A 686 4.01 8.92 5.00
C ALA A 686 5.53 8.77 4.96
N GLU A 687 6.02 7.63 4.47
CA GLU A 687 7.46 7.38 4.35
C GLU A 687 8.12 8.23 3.23
N TRP A 688 7.38 8.60 2.19
CA TRP A 688 7.86 9.51 1.14
C TRP A 688 7.88 10.98 1.56
N CYS A 689 7.29 11.34 2.70
CA CYS A 689 7.18 12.71 3.18
C CYS A 689 8.42 13.08 4.01
N ALA A 690 9.36 13.81 3.43
CA ALA A 690 10.59 14.21 4.10
C ALA A 690 10.34 15.08 5.36
N THR A 691 9.39 16.02 5.29
CA THR A 691 9.01 16.86 6.42
C THR A 691 8.45 16.03 7.58
N CYS A 692 7.65 14.98 7.28
CA CYS A 692 7.15 14.05 8.28
C CYS A 692 8.30 13.32 9.00
N GLN A 693 9.31 12.87 8.25
CA GLN A 693 10.48 12.20 8.82
C GLN A 693 11.34 13.13 9.69
N VAL A 694 11.47 14.41 9.29
CA VAL A 694 12.13 15.43 10.09
C VAL A 694 11.36 15.67 11.39
N ASN A 695 10.04 15.83 11.33
CA ASN A 695 9.18 16.02 12.50
C ASN A 695 9.32 14.86 13.51
N LYS A 696 9.31 13.61 13.04
CA LYS A 696 9.52 12.43 13.89
C LYS A 696 10.88 12.47 14.60
N LYS A 697 11.93 12.91 13.92
CA LYS A 697 13.27 13.05 14.52
C LYS A 697 13.32 14.19 15.53
N VAL A 698 12.81 15.38 15.17
CA VAL A 698 12.85 16.58 16.01
C VAL A 698 11.99 16.42 17.26
N VAL A 699 10.78 15.88 17.13
CA VAL A 699 9.85 15.77 18.26
C VAL A 699 10.21 14.61 19.19
N PHE A 700 10.52 13.42 18.63
CA PHE A 700 10.60 12.18 19.41
C PHE A 700 12.01 11.59 19.59
N LYS A 701 13.03 12.10 18.89
CA LYS A 701 14.40 11.53 18.94
C LYS A 701 15.50 12.54 19.26
N SER A 702 15.19 13.84 19.32
CA SER A 702 16.19 14.88 19.64
C SER A 702 16.28 15.13 21.16
N PRO A 703 17.32 15.80 21.64
CA PRO A 703 17.41 16.21 23.05
C PRO A 703 16.14 16.96 23.49
N GLY A 704 15.56 16.57 24.65
CA GLY A 704 14.29 17.09 25.15
C GLY A 704 13.07 16.23 24.81
N SER A 705 13.20 15.16 24.03
CA SER A 705 12.10 14.22 23.74
C SER A 705 11.51 13.58 25.01
N ASP A 706 12.28 13.49 26.10
CA ASP A 706 11.80 13.01 27.40
C ASP A 706 10.67 13.89 27.94
N GLN A 707 10.69 15.21 27.69
CA GLN A 707 9.63 16.14 28.08
C GLN A 707 8.34 15.86 27.30
N VAL A 708 8.46 15.51 26.00
CA VAL A 708 7.33 15.14 25.17
C VAL A 708 6.72 13.83 25.68
N THR A 709 7.55 12.82 25.94
CA THR A 709 7.09 11.53 26.50
C THR A 709 6.44 11.71 27.87
N ALA A 710 7.01 12.56 28.72
CA ALA A 710 6.40 12.92 30.01
C ALA A 710 5.06 13.64 29.85
N ALA A 711 4.90 14.48 28.82
CA ALA A 711 3.61 15.14 28.53
C ALA A 711 2.55 14.12 28.11
N PHE A 712 2.87 13.16 27.24
CA PHE A 712 1.97 12.06 26.89
C PHE A 712 1.54 11.25 28.11
N ALA A 713 2.48 10.95 29.01
CA ALA A 713 2.17 10.22 30.24
C ALA A 713 1.25 11.02 31.19
N ARG A 714 1.54 12.33 31.40
CA ARG A 714 0.72 13.21 32.27
C ARG A 714 -0.72 13.35 31.76
N THR A 715 -0.89 13.46 30.43
CA THR A 715 -2.20 13.67 29.81
C THR A 715 -2.94 12.37 29.51
N ASN A 716 -2.36 11.20 29.84
CA ASN A 716 -2.88 9.88 29.48
C ASN A 716 -3.24 9.78 27.98
N ALA A 717 -2.43 10.42 27.15
CA ALA A 717 -2.71 10.52 25.72
C ALA A 717 -2.34 9.23 24.97
N ALA A 718 -3.23 8.79 24.09
CA ALA A 718 -3.00 7.73 23.14
C ALA A 718 -2.36 8.28 21.85
N THR A 719 -1.50 7.49 21.21
CA THR A 719 -0.82 7.87 19.96
C THR A 719 -1.31 7.01 18.80
N LEU A 720 -1.85 7.66 17.77
CA LEU A 720 -2.33 6.99 16.55
C LEU A 720 -1.54 7.46 15.33
N LYS A 721 -1.18 6.51 14.46
CA LYS A 721 -0.49 6.77 13.19
C LYS A 721 -1.45 6.56 12.02
N ALA A 722 -1.72 7.62 11.27
CA ALA A 722 -2.42 7.58 9.99
C ALA A 722 -1.38 7.52 8.87
N ASP A 723 -1.03 6.31 8.45
CA ASP A 723 0.03 6.06 7.47
C ASP A 723 -0.51 6.14 6.05
N TRP A 724 -0.23 7.24 5.38
CA TRP A 724 -0.65 7.52 4.01
C TRP A 724 0.44 7.24 2.97
N THR A 725 1.37 6.32 3.28
CA THR A 725 2.46 5.91 2.37
C THR A 725 1.93 5.32 1.08
N ASN A 726 0.89 4.47 1.20
CA ASN A 726 0.06 4.02 0.10
C ASN A 726 -1.28 4.77 0.13
N GLU A 727 -1.98 4.79 -1.00
CA GLU A 727 -3.31 5.38 -1.06
C GLU A 727 -4.28 4.60 -0.14
N ASP A 728 -4.63 5.20 1.00
CA ASP A 728 -5.64 4.68 1.92
C ASP A 728 -6.92 5.51 1.72
N PRO A 729 -8.03 4.88 1.28
CA PRO A 729 -9.26 5.60 0.99
C PRO A 729 -9.87 6.32 2.22
N VAL A 730 -9.73 5.73 3.41
CA VAL A 730 -10.27 6.30 4.65
C VAL A 730 -9.49 7.55 5.05
N ILE A 731 -8.16 7.47 5.01
CA ILE A 731 -7.28 8.62 5.30
C ILE A 731 -7.50 9.71 4.26
N SER A 732 -7.55 9.36 2.97
CA SER A 732 -7.78 10.30 1.88
C SER A 732 -9.09 11.06 2.04
N GLU A 733 -10.20 10.35 2.30
CA GLU A 733 -11.52 10.95 2.49
C GLU A 733 -11.54 11.85 3.73
N PHE A 734 -10.95 11.42 4.85
CA PHE A 734 -10.86 12.24 6.06
C PHE A 734 -10.13 13.56 5.81
N LEU A 735 -8.96 13.50 5.18
CA LEU A 735 -8.16 14.68 4.88
C LEU A 735 -8.93 15.64 3.95
N PHE A 736 -9.47 15.13 2.84
CA PHE A 736 -10.13 15.97 1.84
C PHE A 736 -11.45 16.58 2.32
N ARG A 737 -12.27 15.85 3.09
CA ARG A 737 -13.48 16.41 3.73
C ARG A 737 -13.16 17.58 4.66
N ASN A 738 -11.97 17.60 5.22
CA ASN A 738 -11.53 18.64 6.13
C ASN A 738 -10.73 19.75 5.43
N GLY A 739 -10.63 19.71 4.11
CA GLY A 739 -9.90 20.71 3.32
C GLY A 739 -8.39 20.59 3.47
N LEU A 740 -7.88 19.40 3.79
CA LEU A 740 -6.46 19.10 3.97
C LEU A 740 -5.95 18.36 2.74
N PHE A 741 -5.06 18.97 1.98
CA PHE A 741 -4.59 18.44 0.68
C PHE A 741 -3.13 17.99 0.72
N ALA A 742 -2.51 17.98 1.90
CA ALA A 742 -1.10 17.60 2.09
C ALA A 742 -0.83 17.14 3.51
N ILE A 743 0.28 16.44 3.72
CA ILE A 743 0.85 16.02 5.00
C ILE A 743 2.25 16.65 5.16
N PRO A 744 2.78 16.80 6.41
CA PRO A 744 2.25 16.31 7.69
C PRO A 744 1.11 17.15 8.23
N VAL A 745 0.14 16.48 8.85
CA VAL A 745 -0.92 17.10 9.65
C VAL A 745 -1.02 16.33 10.96
N ASN A 746 -1.11 17.06 12.07
CA ASN A 746 -1.18 16.45 13.39
C ASN A 746 -2.37 17.01 14.15
N PHE A 747 -3.14 16.13 14.77
CA PHE A 747 -4.28 16.49 15.60
C PHE A 747 -4.10 16.01 17.03
N VAL A 748 -4.60 16.80 17.97
CA VAL A 748 -4.82 16.39 19.36
C VAL A 748 -6.31 16.47 19.65
N TYR A 749 -6.94 15.33 19.88
CA TYR A 749 -8.35 15.24 20.22
C TYR A 749 -8.49 15.30 21.76
N PRO A 750 -9.24 16.27 22.29
CA PRO A 750 -9.56 16.31 23.72
C PRO A 750 -10.33 15.05 24.14
N ALA A 751 -10.17 14.65 25.40
CA ALA A 751 -10.95 13.57 26.01
C ALA A 751 -12.46 13.88 25.98
N ASP A 752 -12.82 15.14 26.19
CA ASP A 752 -14.19 15.63 26.05
C ASP A 752 -14.61 15.65 24.57
N ALA A 753 -15.54 14.77 24.19
CA ALA A 753 -16.03 14.64 22.82
C ALA A 753 -16.78 15.89 22.32
N SER A 754 -17.25 16.79 23.22
CA SER A 754 -17.91 18.05 22.87
C SER A 754 -16.94 19.12 22.38
N LYS A 755 -15.66 19.01 22.76
CA LYS A 755 -14.61 19.96 22.34
C LYS A 755 -14.08 19.61 20.95
N PRO A 756 -13.82 20.61 20.10
CA PRO A 756 -13.21 20.37 18.78
C PRO A 756 -11.75 19.90 18.90
N PRO A 757 -11.27 19.09 17.95
CA PRO A 757 -9.87 18.70 17.90
C PRO A 757 -8.95 19.92 17.70
N ILE A 758 -7.77 19.85 18.27
CA ILE A 758 -6.71 20.85 18.15
C ILE A 758 -5.80 20.44 17.00
N MET A 759 -5.71 21.27 15.97
CA MET A 759 -4.76 21.07 14.89
C MET A 759 -3.45 21.75 15.25
N LEU A 760 -2.36 20.97 15.23
CA LEU A 760 -1.02 21.49 15.42
C LEU A 760 -0.54 22.22 14.16
N PRO A 761 0.48 23.11 14.26
CA PRO A 761 0.99 23.84 13.12
C PRO A 761 1.39 22.91 11.97
N GLU A 762 0.97 23.24 10.74
CA GLU A 762 1.33 22.50 9.55
C GLU A 762 2.80 22.70 9.18
N GLY A 763 3.42 21.67 8.62
CA GLY A 763 4.81 21.68 8.21
C GLY A 763 5.77 21.25 9.31
N PHE A 764 6.65 22.14 9.79
CA PHE A 764 7.63 21.79 10.81
C PHE A 764 7.03 21.81 12.21
N LEU A 765 7.07 20.65 12.87
CA LEU A 765 6.59 20.45 14.23
C LEU A 765 7.75 20.54 15.23
N THR A 766 7.53 21.26 16.32
CA THR A 766 8.46 21.35 17.44
C THR A 766 7.94 20.57 18.65
N GLN A 767 8.83 20.24 19.57
CA GLN A 767 8.45 19.62 20.86
C GLN A 767 7.43 20.47 21.63
N GLY A 768 7.64 21.81 21.64
CA GLY A 768 6.73 22.76 22.31
C GLY A 768 5.32 22.72 21.76
N HIS A 769 5.14 22.61 20.44
CA HIS A 769 3.82 22.54 19.81
C HIS A 769 3.06 21.29 20.27
N VAL A 770 3.75 20.14 20.40
CA VAL A 770 3.11 18.88 20.84
C VAL A 770 2.73 18.97 22.31
N ILE A 771 3.62 19.46 23.18
CA ILE A 771 3.37 19.63 24.60
C ILE A 771 2.18 20.57 24.83
N GLU A 772 2.19 21.75 24.20
CA GLU A 772 1.10 22.73 24.30
C GLU A 772 -0.25 22.17 23.81
N GLY A 773 -0.22 21.41 22.70
CA GLY A 773 -1.42 20.75 22.17
C GLY A 773 -2.01 19.73 23.14
N LEU A 774 -1.16 18.91 23.75
CA LEU A 774 -1.57 17.91 24.74
C LEU A 774 -2.13 18.56 26.01
N GLU A 775 -1.50 19.64 26.52
CA GLU A 775 -1.94 20.35 27.71
C GLU A 775 -3.28 21.08 27.49
N LYS A 776 -3.50 21.67 26.32
CA LYS A 776 -4.79 22.30 25.96
C LYS A 776 -5.91 21.30 25.73
N ALA A 777 -5.59 20.04 25.47
CA ALA A 777 -6.56 18.97 25.23
C ALA A 777 -7.06 18.29 26.53
N GLN A 778 -6.47 18.58 27.65
CA GLN A 778 -6.97 18.18 28.98
C GLN A 778 -8.18 19.03 29.34
#